data_998167a329ed33c1f457f6731d081c14
#
_entry.id   998167a329ed33c1f457f6731d081c14
#
_cell.length_a   1.000
_cell.length_b   1.000
_cell.length_c   1.000
_cell.angle_alpha   90.00
_cell.angle_beta   90.00
_cell.angle_gamma   90.00
#
_symmetry.space_group_name_H-M   'P 1'
#
loop_
_entity.id
_entity.type
_entity.pdbx_description
1 polymer ?
#
loop_
_entity_poly.entity_id
_entity_poly.type
_entity_poly.pdbx_seq_one_letter_code
_entity_poly.pdbx_strand_id
1 'polypeptide(L)'
;MVELLKDLDKYEPRRRGWTWRKPAKNKHMGPFEYHDISEPLKQGVPLPPAKYFDGLDPQPMPTITTEIASGRFEDDVRRMRMAAWHGADHLMVIRHMGQSHIDGLMEGTPQGIGGIPVTRKQVRAQRKALDLIEDEVGRPINYHSYISGVAGPDIAVMFAEEGINGAHQDPQYNVLYRDVNMVRSFVDACESKKIMAWADMLQIDGAHNANATARDAWKVMPELIVQHSINSLFSEKVGEKPENISLSTVPPSATPAPCMYMDLPYAVALREMCGRYKMRAQMNTKYIDSSAREATVTHVMNMFISKLTSADIQSTITPDEGRNVPWHIYNIEATDTAKQTLIGLDGLMQMVQLNNDPNGPLRKTVRDLKERALLFMEEIVEVGGYFKAVQEGFFVDSAKYPERNGDGIARKIEGGVGVGKIFERDPDYMAPVTAHYGYNNVEQYGGDPKNPSALIGGCTFEDRSKIVYIDELDETDCVDRRLEKVAKYRDGHTIKPEMEWCGDGVVMMTMCIPTNKRVSEAVAVEIGKKLGLIDPEVISREVLQEAEGTRIELKGKLAFDIDINEIEIPEEPHYMSDAELYHEFEEVKHMKAICGTVGEDEHSVGMREIMNIKHGGIEKWGIECIYLGTSVPVEKMVDAAIEENAEAILASTIISHDNIHYKNMKRLHELCVEKGIRDKVILCAGGTQVIPEDAVKTGIDMGFGRNSHGIDVATFLAEERQRRRGERK
;
A
#
# COMPACT_ATOMS: atom_id res chain seq x y z
N MET A 1 -1.22 -2.27 -22.38
CA MET A 1 -0.15 -1.27 -22.30
C MET A 1 0.24 -0.67 -23.63
N VAL A 2 0.54 -1.48 -24.66
CA VAL A 2 0.82 -0.95 -26.01
C VAL A 2 -0.29 0.00 -26.51
N GLU A 3 -1.56 -0.31 -26.25
CA GLU A 3 -2.69 0.57 -26.61
C GLU A 3 -2.67 1.93 -25.89
N LEU A 4 -2.11 1.99 -24.69
CA LEU A 4 -1.98 3.26 -23.94
C LEU A 4 -0.99 4.23 -24.60
N LEU A 5 0.02 3.70 -25.29
CA LEU A 5 1.03 4.49 -25.98
C LEU A 5 0.58 4.96 -27.37
N LYS A 6 -0.51 4.39 -27.92
CA LYS A 6 -1.04 4.80 -29.22
C LYS A 6 -1.73 6.16 -29.14
N ASP A 7 -1.53 6.97 -30.17
CA ASP A 7 -2.20 8.28 -30.35
C ASP A 7 -2.04 9.23 -29.14
N LEU A 8 -0.90 9.17 -28.45
CA LEU A 8 -0.65 10.02 -27.28
C LEU A 8 -0.67 11.53 -27.63
N ASP A 9 -0.25 11.88 -28.83
CA ASP A 9 -0.26 13.29 -29.31
C ASP A 9 -1.67 13.87 -29.41
N LYS A 10 -2.70 13.02 -29.54
CA LYS A 10 -4.11 13.41 -29.62
C LYS A 10 -4.83 13.32 -28.28
N TYR A 11 -4.15 12.77 -27.28
CA TYR A 11 -4.74 12.62 -25.96
C TYR A 11 -4.74 13.94 -25.20
N GLU A 12 -5.87 14.27 -24.61
CA GLU A 12 -6.02 15.39 -23.67
C GLU A 12 -6.49 14.86 -22.31
N PRO A 13 -5.85 15.27 -21.20
CA PRO A 13 -6.27 14.85 -19.87
C PRO A 13 -7.68 15.36 -19.54
N ARG A 14 -8.52 14.50 -18.96
CA ARG A 14 -9.92 14.83 -18.60
C ARG A 14 -10.03 15.95 -17.59
N ARG A 15 -9.06 16.03 -16.68
CA ARG A 15 -9.05 16.98 -15.57
C ARG A 15 -7.69 17.62 -15.43
N ARG A 16 -7.73 18.88 -15.03
CA ARG A 16 -6.57 19.63 -14.54
C ARG A 16 -6.86 20.06 -13.10
N GLY A 17 -5.80 20.38 -12.36
CA GLY A 17 -5.91 20.81 -10.98
C GLY A 17 -6.29 19.70 -9.99
N TRP A 18 -6.25 20.06 -8.74
CA TRP A 18 -6.55 19.18 -7.62
C TRP A 18 -8.06 18.92 -7.51
N THR A 19 -8.44 17.66 -7.40
CA THR A 19 -9.82 17.27 -7.13
C THR A 19 -9.89 16.55 -5.80
N TRP A 20 -10.37 17.27 -4.80
CA TRP A 20 -10.64 16.67 -3.50
C TRP A 20 -11.92 15.82 -3.58
N ARG A 21 -11.79 14.55 -3.26
CA ARG A 21 -12.93 13.66 -3.18
C ARG A 21 -13.76 14.00 -1.95
N LYS A 22 -15.02 14.38 -2.14
CA LYS A 22 -15.94 14.53 -1.01
C LYS A 22 -16.23 13.14 -0.46
N PRO A 23 -16.00 12.89 0.84
CA PRO A 23 -16.41 11.65 1.45
C PRO A 23 -17.91 11.46 1.25
N ALA A 24 -18.35 10.22 1.01
CA ALA A 24 -19.75 9.88 1.12
C ALA A 24 -20.22 10.36 2.50
N LYS A 25 -21.41 10.97 2.57
CA LYS A 25 -21.96 11.38 3.86
C LYS A 25 -21.95 10.14 4.74
N ASN A 26 -21.17 10.19 5.81
CA ASN A 26 -21.18 9.12 6.80
C ASN A 26 -22.61 8.86 7.20
N LYS A 27 -23.11 7.72 6.81
CA LYS A 27 -24.31 7.18 7.43
C LYS A 27 -23.82 6.78 8.81
N HIS A 28 -24.22 7.55 9.82
CA HIS A 28 -23.90 7.21 11.19
C HIS A 28 -24.33 5.77 11.46
N MET A 29 -23.47 5.03 12.15
CA MET A 29 -23.85 3.78 12.75
C MET A 29 -25.01 4.09 13.70
N GLY A 30 -26.23 3.92 13.21
CA GLY A 30 -27.41 3.90 14.06
C GLY A 30 -27.39 2.69 14.98
N PRO A 31 -28.31 2.60 15.93
CA PRO A 31 -28.48 1.35 16.65
C PRO A 31 -28.64 0.20 15.64
N PHE A 32 -27.88 -0.87 15.83
CA PHE A 32 -27.92 -2.04 14.98
C PHE A 32 -29.35 -2.62 14.97
N GLU A 33 -29.95 -2.68 13.79
CA GLU A 33 -31.14 -3.48 13.57
C GLU A 33 -30.71 -4.89 13.22
N TYR A 34 -31.07 -5.85 14.04
CA TYR A 34 -30.54 -7.23 13.99
C TYR A 34 -31.01 -8.06 12.78
N HIS A 35 -31.91 -7.57 11.95
CA HIS A 35 -32.41 -8.28 10.77
C HIS A 35 -31.77 -7.85 9.46
N ASP A 36 -30.97 -6.78 9.48
CA ASP A 36 -30.24 -6.32 8.30
C ASP A 36 -28.77 -6.21 8.62
N ILE A 37 -27.95 -6.63 7.66
CA ILE A 37 -26.53 -6.33 7.74
C ILE A 37 -26.39 -4.82 7.69
N SER A 38 -25.89 -4.21 8.79
CA SER A 38 -25.68 -2.78 8.85
C SER A 38 -24.65 -2.34 7.79
N GLU A 39 -24.79 -1.10 7.28
CA GLU A 39 -23.83 -0.58 6.31
C GLU A 39 -22.35 -0.68 6.78
N PRO A 40 -22.01 -0.42 8.07
CA PRO A 40 -20.67 -0.65 8.57
C PRO A 40 -20.20 -2.10 8.50
N LEU A 41 -21.07 -3.06 8.72
CA LEU A 41 -20.71 -4.48 8.58
C LEU A 41 -20.53 -4.89 7.11
N LYS A 42 -21.34 -4.35 6.20
CA LYS A 42 -21.10 -4.51 4.76
C LYS A 42 -19.76 -3.89 4.36
N GLN A 43 -19.43 -2.73 4.93
CA GLN A 43 -18.19 -2.04 4.68
C GLN A 43 -16.97 -2.73 5.31
N GLY A 44 -17.17 -3.49 6.37
CA GLY A 44 -16.14 -4.26 7.06
C GLY A 44 -15.82 -5.62 6.41
N VAL A 45 -16.58 -6.03 5.38
CA VAL A 45 -16.28 -7.27 4.65
C VAL A 45 -14.97 -7.12 3.88
N PRO A 46 -14.18 -8.20 3.73
CA PRO A 46 -12.86 -8.14 3.14
C PRO A 46 -12.80 -7.31 1.88
N LEU A 47 -11.88 -6.41 1.88
CA LEU A 47 -11.51 -5.63 0.73
C LEU A 47 -11.15 -6.57 -0.41
N PRO A 48 -11.40 -6.26 -1.51
CA PRO A 48 -11.38 -5.02 -2.23
C PRO A 48 -12.64 -4.78 -3.00
N PRO A 49 -12.90 -4.33 -3.93
CA PRO A 49 -12.82 -3.05 -4.55
C PRO A 49 -14.03 -2.20 -4.19
N ALA A 50 -13.94 -0.94 -4.49
CA ALA A 50 -14.96 0.06 -4.24
C ALA A 50 -16.37 -0.30 -4.76
N LYS A 51 -16.46 -1.15 -5.77
CA LYS A 51 -17.72 -1.65 -6.35
C LYS A 51 -18.40 -2.77 -5.55
N TYR A 52 -17.76 -3.25 -4.52
CA TYR A 52 -18.19 -4.44 -3.80
C TYR A 52 -19.51 -4.27 -3.04
N PHE A 53 -19.91 -3.06 -2.72
CA PHE A 53 -21.07 -2.75 -1.90
C PHE A 53 -22.17 -2.02 -2.69
N ASP A 54 -22.62 -2.55 -3.82
CA ASP A 54 -23.70 -1.97 -4.63
C ASP A 54 -23.53 -0.47 -4.92
N GLY A 55 -22.32 -0.05 -5.24
CA GLY A 55 -21.98 1.34 -5.51
C GLY A 55 -21.77 2.21 -4.26
N LEU A 56 -21.81 1.63 -3.08
CA LEU A 56 -21.37 2.29 -1.86
C LEU A 56 -19.87 2.08 -1.69
N ASP A 57 -19.12 3.09 -2.03
CA ASP A 57 -17.69 3.13 -1.69
C ASP A 57 -17.53 4.04 -0.47
N PRO A 58 -17.39 3.45 0.73
CA PRO A 58 -17.17 4.26 1.92
C PRO A 58 -15.84 4.97 1.79
N GLN A 59 -15.91 6.28 1.82
CA GLN A 59 -14.73 7.11 1.68
C GLN A 59 -14.18 7.42 3.06
N PRO A 60 -13.05 6.81 3.44
CA PRO A 60 -12.38 7.25 4.66
C PRO A 60 -11.93 8.70 4.51
N MET A 61 -12.09 9.46 5.56
CA MET A 61 -11.39 10.71 5.74
C MET A 61 -10.24 10.43 6.72
N PRO A 62 -9.03 10.74 6.36
CA PRO A 62 -8.46 11.45 5.21
C PRO A 62 -8.45 10.62 3.91
N THR A 63 -8.16 11.30 2.79
CA THR A 63 -7.93 10.66 1.49
C THR A 63 -6.67 9.80 1.54
N ILE A 64 -6.76 8.58 1.06
CA ILE A 64 -5.63 7.65 1.06
C ILE A 64 -4.72 7.94 -0.13
N THR A 65 -3.46 8.16 0.17
CA THR A 65 -2.37 8.30 -0.81
C THR A 65 -1.46 7.10 -0.70
N THR A 66 -1.12 6.48 -1.83
CA THR A 66 -0.02 5.51 -1.87
C THR A 66 1.09 5.97 -2.80
N GLU A 67 2.30 5.58 -2.47
CA GLU A 67 3.49 5.90 -3.26
C GLU A 67 3.78 4.79 -4.27
N ILE A 68 3.98 5.18 -5.53
CA ILE A 68 4.34 4.30 -6.63
C ILE A 68 5.73 4.69 -7.08
N ALA A 69 6.67 3.79 -7.04
CA ALA A 69 8.07 4.13 -7.14
C ALA A 69 8.91 3.17 -8.00
N SER A 70 8.34 2.57 -9.03
CA SER A 70 9.09 1.66 -9.88
C SER A 70 10.00 2.39 -10.88
N GLY A 71 9.57 3.53 -11.36
CA GLY A 71 10.25 4.28 -12.42
C GLY A 71 10.08 3.67 -13.82
N ARG A 72 9.24 2.65 -13.96
CA ARG A 72 8.93 2.02 -15.25
C ARG A 72 7.45 2.12 -15.52
N PHE A 73 7.10 2.62 -16.70
CA PHE A 73 5.72 2.87 -17.12
C PHE A 73 4.82 1.63 -16.93
N GLU A 74 5.26 0.50 -17.42
CA GLU A 74 4.51 -0.74 -17.40
C GLU A 74 4.22 -1.26 -15.98
N ASP A 75 5.17 -1.10 -15.08
CA ASP A 75 5.03 -1.50 -13.68
C ASP A 75 4.22 -0.47 -12.89
N ASP A 76 4.46 0.82 -13.11
CA ASP A 76 3.72 1.89 -12.44
C ASP A 76 2.23 1.87 -12.79
N VAL A 77 1.87 1.69 -14.05
CA VAL A 77 0.45 1.60 -14.48
C VAL A 77 -0.27 0.44 -13.80
N ARG A 78 0.38 -0.70 -13.64
CA ARG A 78 -0.18 -1.85 -12.92
C ARG A 78 -0.40 -1.53 -11.45
N ARG A 79 0.62 -0.96 -10.80
CA ARG A 79 0.57 -0.58 -9.38
C ARG A 79 -0.51 0.47 -9.13
N MET A 80 -0.61 1.48 -10.01
CA MET A 80 -1.67 2.48 -9.94
C MET A 80 -3.06 1.85 -10.03
N ARG A 81 -3.27 0.91 -10.95
CA ARG A 81 -4.55 0.20 -11.10
C ARG A 81 -4.89 -0.61 -9.85
N MET A 82 -3.94 -1.42 -9.36
CA MET A 82 -4.14 -2.21 -8.13
C MET A 82 -4.44 -1.30 -6.93
N ALA A 83 -3.65 -0.25 -6.73
CA ALA A 83 -3.85 0.67 -5.63
C ALA A 83 -5.22 1.39 -5.69
N ALA A 84 -5.64 1.81 -6.88
CA ALA A 84 -6.98 2.40 -7.07
C ALA A 84 -8.10 1.39 -6.77
N TRP A 85 -7.95 0.13 -7.17
CA TRP A 85 -8.88 -0.94 -6.83
C TRP A 85 -9.00 -1.14 -5.32
N HIS A 86 -7.90 -1.05 -4.58
CA HIS A 86 -7.86 -1.19 -3.13
C HIS A 86 -8.26 0.07 -2.36
N GLY A 87 -8.54 1.17 -3.04
CA GLY A 87 -9.14 2.36 -2.43
C GLY A 87 -8.25 3.59 -2.34
N ALA A 88 -7.07 3.59 -2.94
CA ALA A 88 -6.27 4.80 -3.08
C ALA A 88 -6.94 5.78 -4.04
N ASP A 89 -7.09 7.03 -3.62
CA ASP A 89 -7.69 8.11 -4.40
C ASP A 89 -6.66 9.14 -4.87
N HIS A 90 -5.44 9.01 -4.40
CA HIS A 90 -4.32 9.87 -4.67
C HIS A 90 -3.08 9.00 -4.86
N LEU A 91 -2.55 8.99 -6.07
CA LEU A 91 -1.39 8.19 -6.44
C LEU A 91 -0.19 9.09 -6.63
N MET A 92 0.82 8.88 -5.81
CA MET A 92 2.06 9.60 -5.84
C MET A 92 3.10 8.78 -6.59
N VAL A 93 3.37 9.15 -7.83
CA VAL A 93 4.36 8.46 -8.68
C VAL A 93 5.69 9.17 -8.56
N ILE A 94 6.68 8.47 -8.06
CA ILE A 94 8.02 8.98 -7.76
C ILE A 94 9.08 8.26 -8.59
N ARG A 95 10.33 8.69 -8.45
CA ARG A 95 11.57 8.12 -8.97
C ARG A 95 11.88 8.35 -10.44
N HIS A 96 10.93 8.51 -11.31
CA HIS A 96 11.18 8.92 -12.70
C HIS A 96 10.59 10.29 -13.01
N MET A 97 10.33 11.07 -11.97
CA MET A 97 9.74 12.40 -12.07
C MET A 97 10.75 13.51 -11.73
N GLY A 98 10.30 14.73 -11.71
CA GLY A 98 11.09 15.94 -11.64
C GLY A 98 12.34 15.93 -10.77
N GLN A 99 12.26 15.23 -9.66
CA GLN A 99 13.40 15.09 -8.76
C GLN A 99 14.54 14.28 -9.39
N SER A 100 14.22 13.23 -10.13
CA SER A 100 15.18 12.34 -10.78
C SER A 100 15.61 12.84 -12.16
N HIS A 101 14.86 13.73 -12.78
CA HIS A 101 15.09 14.16 -14.15
C HIS A 101 16.50 14.69 -14.39
N ILE A 102 16.84 15.81 -13.78
CA ILE A 102 18.19 16.37 -13.90
C ILE A 102 19.22 15.54 -13.11
N ASP A 103 18.83 14.99 -11.97
CA ASP A 103 19.70 14.14 -11.18
C ASP A 103 20.11 12.86 -11.93
N GLY A 104 19.23 12.31 -12.75
CA GLY A 104 19.54 11.18 -13.60
C GLY A 104 20.50 11.51 -14.75
N LEU A 105 20.50 12.75 -15.20
CA LEU A 105 21.44 13.26 -16.20
C LEU A 105 22.79 13.66 -15.58
N MET A 106 22.84 13.82 -14.26
CA MET A 106 24.04 14.16 -13.52
C MET A 106 24.50 12.96 -12.72
N GLU A 107 25.63 12.40 -13.06
CA GLU A 107 26.20 11.28 -12.37
C GLU A 107 26.31 11.53 -10.85
N GLY A 108 26.06 10.48 -10.08
CA GLY A 108 26.35 10.43 -8.66
C GLY A 108 25.40 11.19 -7.76
N THR A 109 24.18 11.46 -8.18
CA THR A 109 23.18 11.96 -7.24
C THR A 109 22.71 10.83 -6.32
N PRO A 110 22.73 11.03 -4.97
CA PRO A 110 22.46 9.94 -4.03
C PRO A 110 21.02 9.43 -4.06
N GLN A 111 20.14 10.10 -4.77
CA GLN A 111 18.73 9.76 -4.90
C GLN A 111 18.40 9.05 -6.22
N GLY A 112 19.39 8.86 -7.05
CA GLY A 112 19.23 8.18 -8.32
C GLY A 112 19.10 6.68 -8.16
N ILE A 113 17.98 6.21 -7.65
CA ILE A 113 17.63 4.83 -7.89
C ILE A 113 17.20 4.78 -9.35
N GLY A 114 18.15 4.46 -10.18
CA GLY A 114 17.95 4.31 -11.59
C GLY A 114 18.01 5.59 -12.43
N GLY A 115 17.96 6.78 -11.85
CA GLY A 115 18.17 8.03 -12.58
C GLY A 115 17.37 8.21 -13.88
N ILE A 116 16.19 7.62 -13.99
CA ILE A 116 15.37 7.68 -15.19
C ILE A 116 14.77 9.07 -15.32
N PRO A 117 15.06 9.83 -16.37
CA PRO A 117 14.47 11.15 -16.57
C PRO A 117 12.96 11.09 -16.72
N VAL A 118 12.28 12.13 -16.26
CA VAL A 118 10.87 12.36 -16.59
C VAL A 118 10.73 12.63 -18.08
N THR A 119 9.86 11.89 -18.74
CA THR A 119 9.49 12.15 -20.12
C THR A 119 8.03 12.55 -20.23
N ARG A 120 7.70 13.44 -21.15
CA ARG A 120 6.31 13.82 -21.43
C ARG A 120 5.50 12.62 -21.88
N LYS A 121 6.09 11.73 -22.65
CA LYS A 121 5.47 10.48 -23.13
C LYS A 121 5.00 9.62 -21.97
N GLN A 122 5.85 9.37 -20.98
CA GLN A 122 5.49 8.57 -19.81
C GLN A 122 4.40 9.24 -18.96
N VAL A 123 4.57 10.53 -18.64
CA VAL A 123 3.59 11.29 -17.85
C VAL A 123 2.22 11.28 -18.52
N ARG A 124 2.18 11.55 -19.83
CA ARG A 124 0.95 11.54 -20.63
C ARG A 124 0.31 10.17 -20.69
N ALA A 125 1.11 9.12 -20.90
CA ALA A 125 0.63 7.74 -20.92
C ALA A 125 0.09 7.30 -19.56
N GLN A 126 0.74 7.65 -18.46
CA GLN A 126 0.27 7.38 -17.11
C GLN A 126 -1.02 8.14 -16.79
N ARG A 127 -1.13 9.42 -17.17
CA ARG A 127 -2.40 10.15 -17.00
C ARG A 127 -3.54 9.54 -17.82
N LYS A 128 -3.27 9.15 -19.06
CA LYS A 128 -4.24 8.43 -19.89
C LYS A 128 -4.67 7.11 -19.24
N ALA A 129 -3.73 6.36 -18.68
CA ALA A 129 -4.04 5.14 -17.92
C ALA A 129 -4.93 5.42 -16.72
N LEU A 130 -4.65 6.48 -15.94
CA LEU A 130 -5.45 6.86 -14.79
C LEU A 130 -6.86 7.31 -15.17
N ASP A 131 -7.04 7.98 -16.28
CA ASP A 131 -8.38 8.35 -16.80
C ASP A 131 -9.23 7.09 -17.09
N LEU A 132 -8.61 6.02 -17.58
CA LEU A 132 -9.29 4.72 -17.77
C LEU A 132 -9.54 3.99 -16.45
N ILE A 133 -8.60 4.07 -15.52
CA ILE A 133 -8.76 3.50 -14.17
C ILE A 133 -9.89 4.22 -13.42
N GLU A 134 -10.06 5.54 -13.59
CA GLU A 134 -11.19 6.29 -13.03
C GLU A 134 -12.54 5.72 -13.52
N ASP A 135 -12.63 5.36 -14.80
CA ASP A 135 -13.86 4.72 -15.34
C ASP A 135 -14.08 3.34 -14.73
N GLU A 136 -13.01 2.58 -14.53
CA GLU A 136 -13.07 1.24 -13.96
C GLU A 136 -13.51 1.24 -12.49
N VAL A 137 -12.96 2.13 -11.68
CA VAL A 137 -13.28 2.22 -10.24
C VAL A 137 -14.45 3.13 -9.93
N GLY A 138 -14.92 3.91 -10.89
CA GLY A 138 -16.08 4.80 -10.76
C GLY A 138 -15.84 6.04 -9.91
N ARG A 139 -14.60 6.51 -9.79
CA ARG A 139 -14.24 7.69 -9.01
C ARG A 139 -12.98 8.38 -9.55
N PRO A 140 -12.80 9.70 -9.30
CA PRO A 140 -11.60 10.43 -9.71
C PRO A 140 -10.37 9.97 -8.91
N ILE A 141 -9.24 9.82 -9.59
CA ILE A 141 -7.93 9.51 -9.01
C ILE A 141 -6.99 10.67 -9.25
N ASN A 142 -6.47 11.27 -8.19
CA ASN A 142 -5.47 12.32 -8.30
C ASN A 142 -4.09 11.72 -8.61
N TYR A 143 -3.43 12.34 -9.58
CA TYR A 143 -2.08 11.99 -9.98
C TYR A 143 -1.11 13.03 -9.40
N HIS A 144 -0.15 12.58 -8.63
CA HIS A 144 0.81 13.43 -7.92
C HIS A 144 2.24 13.01 -8.21
N SER A 145 3.15 13.97 -8.23
CA SER A 145 4.56 13.69 -8.38
C SER A 145 5.45 14.74 -7.71
N TYR A 146 6.70 14.84 -8.11
CA TYR A 146 7.71 15.71 -7.51
C TYR A 146 8.23 16.73 -8.51
N ILE A 147 8.34 17.99 -8.06
CA ILE A 147 8.96 19.09 -8.80
C ILE A 147 10.20 19.63 -8.05
N SER A 148 10.54 19.05 -6.92
CA SER A 148 11.63 19.50 -6.04
C SER A 148 13.02 19.22 -6.60
N GLY A 149 13.25 19.47 -7.87
CA GLY A 149 14.54 19.30 -8.53
C GLY A 149 15.10 20.60 -9.04
N VAL A 150 16.21 20.50 -9.74
CA VAL A 150 16.88 21.65 -10.34
C VAL A 150 16.24 22.09 -11.66
N ALA A 151 15.28 21.38 -12.19
CA ALA A 151 14.49 21.75 -13.38
C ALA A 151 13.01 21.97 -13.02
N GLY A 152 12.74 22.40 -11.78
CA GLY A 152 11.40 22.55 -11.24
C GLY A 152 10.43 23.33 -12.13
N PRO A 153 10.76 24.52 -12.63
CA PRO A 153 9.84 25.30 -13.48
C PRO A 153 9.43 24.58 -14.77
N ASP A 154 10.37 23.97 -15.46
CA ASP A 154 10.09 23.25 -16.70
C ASP A 154 9.18 22.05 -16.47
N ILE A 155 9.44 21.32 -15.39
CA ILE A 155 8.64 20.17 -14.99
C ILE A 155 7.25 20.61 -14.54
N ALA A 156 7.13 21.74 -13.84
CA ALA A 156 5.84 22.29 -13.44
C ALA A 156 4.95 22.61 -14.64
N VAL A 157 5.52 23.19 -15.70
CA VAL A 157 4.80 23.43 -16.96
C VAL A 157 4.32 22.13 -17.57
N MET A 158 5.21 21.15 -17.70
CA MET A 158 4.86 19.84 -18.26
C MET A 158 3.73 19.19 -17.44
N PHE A 159 3.83 19.19 -16.12
CA PHE A 159 2.82 18.61 -15.24
C PHE A 159 1.47 19.31 -15.37
N ALA A 160 1.46 20.65 -15.44
CA ALA A 160 0.24 21.42 -15.64
C ALA A 160 -0.44 21.07 -16.96
N GLU A 161 0.32 20.89 -18.03
CA GLU A 161 -0.21 20.54 -19.35
C GLU A 161 -0.70 19.08 -19.42
N GLU A 162 0.03 18.16 -18.80
CA GLU A 162 -0.30 16.73 -18.83
C GLU A 162 -1.32 16.31 -17.77
N GLY A 163 -1.90 17.24 -17.03
CA GLY A 163 -2.99 16.97 -16.09
C GLY A 163 -2.56 16.29 -14.79
N ILE A 164 -1.32 16.52 -14.34
CA ILE A 164 -0.89 16.20 -12.99
C ILE A 164 -1.67 17.07 -12.00
N ASN A 165 -2.22 16.45 -10.97
CA ASN A 165 -3.14 17.13 -10.04
C ASN A 165 -2.44 17.76 -8.85
N GLY A 166 -1.23 17.32 -8.52
CA GLY A 166 -0.46 17.86 -7.42
C GLY A 166 1.01 17.49 -7.50
N ALA A 167 1.83 18.22 -6.76
CA ALA A 167 3.26 17.93 -6.71
C ALA A 167 3.89 18.34 -5.37
N HIS A 168 4.97 17.66 -5.00
CA HIS A 168 5.91 18.16 -4.01
C HIS A 168 6.76 19.26 -4.61
N GLN A 169 6.78 20.42 -3.96
CA GLN A 169 7.71 21.50 -4.28
C GLN A 169 8.22 22.12 -2.97
N ASP A 170 9.49 21.87 -2.69
CA ASP A 170 10.09 22.14 -1.39
C ASP A 170 11.57 22.53 -1.56
N PRO A 171 11.89 23.83 -1.58
CA PRO A 171 13.26 24.28 -1.74
C PRO A 171 14.15 23.94 -0.55
N GLN A 172 13.57 23.81 0.65
CA GLN A 172 14.35 23.46 1.84
C GLN A 172 14.90 22.04 1.76
N TYR A 173 14.15 21.12 1.15
CA TYR A 173 14.62 19.77 0.88
C TYR A 173 15.88 19.76 0.00
N ASN A 174 15.88 20.55 -1.05
CA ASN A 174 17.03 20.70 -1.92
C ASN A 174 18.24 21.28 -1.17
N VAL A 175 18.01 22.30 -0.35
CA VAL A 175 19.07 23.01 0.36
C VAL A 175 19.65 22.16 1.49
N LEU A 176 18.79 21.57 2.32
CA LEU A 176 19.21 20.90 3.56
C LEU A 176 19.60 19.44 3.35
N TYR A 177 18.98 18.77 2.41
CA TYR A 177 19.17 17.34 2.19
C TYR A 177 20.04 17.03 0.98
N ARG A 178 19.94 17.81 -0.09
CA ARG A 178 20.60 17.55 -1.37
C ARG A 178 21.77 18.47 -1.66
N ASP A 179 22.06 19.42 -0.79
CA ASP A 179 23.13 20.42 -0.96
C ASP A 179 23.07 21.24 -2.25
N VAL A 180 21.88 21.46 -2.77
CA VAL A 180 21.69 22.33 -3.93
C VAL A 180 21.80 23.79 -3.49
N ASN A 181 22.33 24.63 -4.37
CA ASN A 181 22.45 26.09 -4.14
C ASN A 181 21.13 26.69 -3.65
N MET A 182 21.21 27.46 -2.56
CA MET A 182 20.01 28.02 -1.91
C MET A 182 19.26 28.99 -2.79
N VAL A 183 19.96 29.90 -3.43
CA VAL A 183 19.31 30.93 -4.29
C VAL A 183 18.58 30.24 -5.43
N ARG A 184 19.24 29.35 -6.13
CA ARG A 184 18.64 28.57 -7.20
C ARG A 184 17.42 27.79 -6.76
N SER A 185 17.52 27.08 -5.64
CA SER A 185 16.40 26.27 -5.13
C SER A 185 15.16 27.11 -4.86
N PHE A 186 15.31 28.29 -4.28
CA PHE A 186 14.19 29.18 -3.97
C PHE A 186 13.66 29.94 -5.20
N VAL A 187 14.54 30.30 -6.15
CA VAL A 187 14.12 30.88 -7.42
C VAL A 187 13.29 29.88 -8.24
N ASP A 188 13.81 28.69 -8.44
CA ASP A 188 13.10 27.62 -9.16
C ASP A 188 11.80 27.24 -8.48
N ALA A 189 11.81 27.16 -7.14
CA ALA A 189 10.60 26.90 -6.37
C ALA A 189 9.55 28.00 -6.52
N CYS A 190 9.96 29.27 -6.50
CA CYS A 190 9.04 30.40 -6.71
C CYS A 190 8.27 30.27 -8.02
N GLU A 191 8.99 30.01 -9.10
CA GLU A 191 8.38 29.91 -10.42
C GLU A 191 7.56 28.63 -10.58
N SER A 192 8.05 27.50 -10.06
CA SER A 192 7.27 26.25 -10.04
C SER A 192 5.95 26.44 -9.31
N LYS A 193 5.97 27.06 -8.13
CA LYS A 193 4.77 27.32 -7.33
C LYS A 193 3.78 28.27 -8.01
N LYS A 194 4.27 29.28 -8.75
CA LYS A 194 3.39 30.15 -9.55
C LYS A 194 2.66 29.35 -10.65
N ILE A 195 3.37 28.42 -11.29
CA ILE A 195 2.79 27.55 -12.32
C ILE A 195 1.77 26.61 -11.69
N MET A 196 2.11 26.02 -10.54
CA MET A 196 1.19 25.16 -9.77
C MET A 196 -0.08 25.92 -9.36
N ALA A 197 0.07 27.15 -8.86
CA ALA A 197 -1.05 28.01 -8.50
C ALA A 197 -1.96 28.32 -9.69
N TRP A 198 -1.36 28.63 -10.85
CA TRP A 198 -2.10 28.85 -12.09
C TRP A 198 -2.85 27.61 -12.55
N ALA A 199 -2.26 26.44 -12.42
CA ALA A 199 -2.86 25.16 -12.80
C ALA A 199 -3.80 24.58 -11.74
N ASP A 200 -3.99 25.26 -10.61
CA ASP A 200 -4.82 24.83 -9.47
C ASP A 200 -4.38 23.46 -8.88
N MET A 201 -3.09 23.21 -8.92
CA MET A 201 -2.48 21.97 -8.41
C MET A 201 -2.36 21.98 -6.89
N LEU A 202 -2.42 20.81 -6.25
CA LEU A 202 -2.08 20.65 -4.84
C LEU A 202 -0.57 20.71 -4.67
N GLN A 203 -0.09 21.57 -3.79
CA GLN A 203 1.29 21.56 -3.33
C GLN A 203 1.37 20.80 -2.01
N ILE A 204 2.18 19.75 -1.99
CA ILE A 204 2.58 19.08 -0.74
C ILE A 204 4.01 19.50 -0.42
N ASP A 205 4.25 19.88 0.84
CA ASP A 205 5.60 20.13 1.27
C ASP A 205 6.29 18.84 1.71
N GLY A 206 7.57 18.74 1.43
CA GLY A 206 8.47 17.67 1.86
C GLY A 206 9.52 18.16 2.88
N ALA A 207 9.30 19.31 3.48
CA ALA A 207 10.28 19.96 4.38
C ALA A 207 10.78 19.05 5.51
N HIS A 208 9.92 18.16 6.00
CA HIS A 208 10.27 17.15 7.00
C HIS A 208 11.36 16.19 6.56
N ASN A 209 11.48 15.88 5.27
CA ASN A 209 12.45 14.91 4.77
C ASN A 209 13.89 15.33 5.07
N ALA A 210 14.17 16.62 5.04
CA ALA A 210 15.49 17.15 5.34
C ALA A 210 15.95 16.84 6.78
N ASN A 211 15.01 16.79 7.71
CA ASN A 211 15.29 16.56 9.12
C ASN A 211 14.95 15.12 9.57
N ALA A 212 13.81 14.59 9.17
CA ALA A 212 13.34 13.28 9.62
C ALA A 212 14.21 12.12 9.13
N THR A 213 14.84 12.25 7.95
CA THR A 213 15.73 11.22 7.40
C THR A 213 17.16 11.31 7.92
N ALA A 214 17.59 12.49 8.30
CA ALA A 214 18.97 12.74 8.74
C ALA A 214 19.16 12.52 10.25
N ARG A 215 18.16 12.81 11.07
CA ARG A 215 18.19 12.68 12.53
C ARG A 215 16.89 12.15 13.11
N ASP A 216 16.92 11.97 14.43
CA ASP A 216 15.75 11.64 15.24
C ASP A 216 14.77 12.83 15.27
N ALA A 217 13.74 12.78 14.45
CA ALA A 217 12.78 13.86 14.28
C ALA A 217 12.13 14.31 15.61
N TRP A 218 11.98 13.38 16.56
CA TRP A 218 11.44 13.66 17.89
C TRP A 218 12.31 14.62 18.73
N LYS A 219 13.58 14.78 18.37
CA LYS A 219 14.50 15.75 19.03
C LYS A 219 14.38 17.16 18.46
N VAL A 220 13.84 17.29 17.24
CA VAL A 220 13.84 18.53 16.45
C VAL A 220 12.44 18.96 16.00
N MET A 221 11.43 18.59 16.74
CA MET A 221 10.03 18.93 16.39
C MET A 221 9.77 20.44 16.18
N PRO A 222 10.31 21.37 17.00
CA PRO A 222 10.16 22.80 16.73
C PRO A 222 10.75 23.22 15.38
N GLU A 223 11.90 22.71 15.00
CA GLU A 223 12.54 22.97 13.70
C GLU A 223 11.67 22.48 12.54
N LEU A 224 11.05 21.32 12.68
CA LEU A 224 10.12 20.78 11.67
C LEU A 224 8.90 21.72 11.49
N ILE A 225 8.32 22.18 12.58
CA ILE A 225 7.21 23.15 12.55
C ILE A 225 7.61 24.43 11.80
N VAL A 226 8.80 24.93 12.06
CA VAL A 226 9.33 26.12 11.39
C VAL A 226 9.54 25.88 9.89
N GLN A 227 10.11 24.73 9.50
CA GLN A 227 10.28 24.38 8.10
C GLN A 227 8.95 24.34 7.35
N HIS A 228 7.94 23.67 7.90
CA HIS A 228 6.59 23.64 7.35
C HIS A 228 5.99 25.04 7.22
N SER A 229 6.13 25.86 8.25
CA SER A 229 5.61 27.22 8.27
C SER A 229 6.24 28.11 7.19
N ILE A 230 7.57 28.03 7.02
CA ILE A 230 8.29 28.77 5.99
C ILE A 230 7.83 28.38 4.59
N ASN A 231 7.77 27.09 4.31
CA ASN A 231 7.39 26.59 3.00
C ASN A 231 5.93 26.93 2.64
N SER A 232 5.01 26.75 3.58
CA SER A 232 3.59 27.05 3.36
C SER A 232 3.34 28.53 3.15
N LEU A 233 3.96 29.39 3.95
CA LEU A 233 3.88 30.85 3.78
C LEU A 233 4.52 31.29 2.46
N PHE A 234 5.59 30.66 2.04
CA PHE A 234 6.22 30.93 0.76
C PHE A 234 5.27 30.58 -0.39
N SER A 235 4.64 29.41 -0.36
CA SER A 235 3.65 28.99 -1.35
C SER A 235 2.50 29.98 -1.46
N GLU A 236 1.93 30.39 -0.32
CA GLU A 236 0.85 31.38 -0.31
C GLU A 236 1.28 32.74 -0.85
N LYS A 237 2.49 33.20 -0.51
CA LYS A 237 3.03 34.47 -1.01
C LYS A 237 3.24 34.50 -2.53
N VAL A 238 3.49 33.38 -3.16
CA VAL A 238 3.62 33.29 -4.62
C VAL A 238 2.31 33.05 -5.34
N GLY A 239 1.20 32.96 -4.61
CA GLY A 239 -0.15 32.93 -5.16
C GLY A 239 -0.89 31.59 -5.06
N GLU A 240 -0.35 30.60 -4.40
CA GLU A 240 -1.10 29.37 -4.14
C GLU A 240 -2.23 29.60 -3.13
N LYS A 241 -3.37 28.98 -3.38
CA LYS A 241 -4.52 29.06 -2.47
C LYS A 241 -4.26 28.21 -1.23
N PRO A 242 -4.60 28.67 -0.02
CA PRO A 242 -4.42 27.90 1.21
C PRO A 242 -5.00 26.47 1.15
N GLU A 243 -6.14 26.30 0.50
CA GLU A 243 -6.79 25.00 0.30
C GLU A 243 -6.02 24.04 -0.62
N ASN A 244 -5.07 24.54 -1.38
CA ASN A 244 -4.19 23.75 -2.25
C ASN A 244 -2.77 23.57 -1.67
N ILE A 245 -2.54 24.04 -0.45
CA ILE A 245 -1.27 23.84 0.27
C ILE A 245 -1.46 22.75 1.32
N SER A 246 -0.62 21.74 1.32
CA SER A 246 -0.65 20.65 2.28
C SER A 246 0.70 20.47 2.97
N LEU A 247 0.70 20.51 4.28
CA LEU A 247 1.87 20.22 5.09
C LEU A 247 2.01 18.71 5.25
N SER A 248 3.20 18.20 5.04
CA SER A 248 3.52 16.79 5.18
C SER A 248 3.98 16.50 6.61
N THR A 249 3.05 16.09 7.45
CA THR A 249 3.31 15.79 8.86
C THR A 249 3.80 14.35 9.01
N VAL A 250 5.09 14.11 8.81
CA VAL A 250 5.67 12.83 9.19
C VAL A 250 5.72 12.75 10.71
N PRO A 251 5.14 11.71 11.31
CA PRO A 251 5.23 11.51 12.75
C PRO A 251 6.69 11.49 13.21
N PRO A 252 7.04 12.20 14.26
CA PRO A 252 8.42 12.24 14.77
C PRO A 252 8.95 10.90 15.27
N SER A 253 8.08 9.96 15.60
CA SER A 253 8.44 8.65 16.13
C SER A 253 7.77 7.50 15.36
N ALA A 254 8.12 6.28 15.73
CA ALA A 254 7.50 5.06 15.24
C ALA A 254 7.42 4.05 16.38
N THR A 255 6.47 3.12 16.32
CA THR A 255 6.39 2.05 17.33
C THR A 255 7.69 1.23 17.37
N PRO A 256 8.14 0.80 18.56
CA PRO A 256 7.47 0.79 19.86
C PRO A 256 7.64 2.06 20.72
N ALA A 257 8.09 3.18 20.15
CA ALA A 257 8.14 4.43 20.88
C ALA A 257 6.73 4.88 21.36
N PRO A 258 6.64 5.69 22.44
CA PRO A 258 5.35 6.13 22.94
C PRO A 258 4.76 7.27 22.07
N CYS A 259 4.31 6.91 20.85
CA CYS A 259 3.81 7.84 19.84
C CYS A 259 2.79 8.85 20.34
N MET A 260 1.92 8.46 21.28
CA MET A 260 0.92 9.37 21.84
C MET A 260 1.53 10.53 22.64
N TYR A 261 2.73 10.36 23.18
CA TYR A 261 3.44 11.45 23.88
C TYR A 261 4.27 12.34 22.95
N MET A 262 4.62 11.83 21.78
CA MET A 262 5.51 12.53 20.83
C MET A 262 4.72 13.06 19.63
N ASP A 263 4.04 12.18 18.92
CA ASP A 263 3.45 12.48 17.63
C ASP A 263 2.13 13.24 17.75
N LEU A 264 1.29 12.90 18.74
CA LEU A 264 0.03 13.58 18.93
C LEU A 264 0.22 15.06 19.30
N PRO A 265 1.05 15.44 20.29
CA PRO A 265 1.30 16.86 20.59
C PRO A 265 1.90 17.63 19.40
N TYR A 266 2.78 16.99 18.64
CA TYR A 266 3.34 17.58 17.43
C TYR A 266 2.28 17.87 16.37
N ALA A 267 1.42 16.89 16.07
CA ALA A 267 0.32 17.06 15.11
C ALA A 267 -0.68 18.13 15.56
N VAL A 268 -1.00 18.19 16.86
CA VAL A 268 -1.87 19.24 17.42
C VAL A 268 -1.22 20.62 17.31
N ALA A 269 0.06 20.74 17.66
CA ALA A 269 0.79 22.01 17.56
C ALA A 269 0.83 22.52 16.12
N LEU A 270 1.12 21.63 15.18
CA LEU A 270 1.17 21.98 13.77
C LEU A 270 -0.21 22.38 13.23
N ARG A 271 -1.26 21.65 13.60
CA ARG A 271 -2.64 21.99 13.22
C ARG A 271 -3.07 23.36 13.80
N GLU A 272 -2.70 23.67 15.04
CA GLU A 272 -3.01 24.97 15.64
C GLU A 272 -2.24 26.14 15.02
N MET A 273 -0.99 25.93 14.62
CA MET A 273 -0.17 26.97 13.98
C MET A 273 -0.52 27.16 12.50
N CYS A 274 -0.82 26.09 11.80
CA CYS A 274 -0.98 26.06 10.34
C CYS A 274 -2.37 25.60 9.90
N GLY A 275 -3.41 25.82 10.72
CA GLY A 275 -4.75 25.24 10.56
C GLY A 275 -5.51 25.63 9.28
N ARG A 276 -5.08 26.67 8.57
CA ARG A 276 -5.68 27.07 7.28
C ARG A 276 -5.23 26.22 6.09
N TYR A 277 -4.16 25.46 6.25
CA TYR A 277 -3.65 24.56 5.22
C TYR A 277 -4.13 23.14 5.47
N LYS A 278 -4.06 22.30 4.42
CA LYS A 278 -4.29 20.86 4.56
C LYS A 278 -3.14 20.19 5.31
N MET A 279 -3.44 19.05 5.90
CA MET A 279 -2.46 18.21 6.58
C MET A 279 -2.42 16.85 5.92
N ARG A 280 -1.24 16.45 5.45
CA ARG A 280 -0.94 15.10 5.00
C ARG A 280 -0.19 14.38 6.11
N ALA A 281 -0.78 13.36 6.70
CA ALA A 281 -0.10 12.47 7.61
C ALA A 281 0.64 11.37 6.84
N GLN A 282 1.81 11.00 7.31
CA GLN A 282 2.65 9.97 6.69
C GLN A 282 3.34 9.16 7.80
N MET A 283 3.58 7.89 7.55
CA MET A 283 4.37 7.05 8.46
C MET A 283 5.86 7.42 8.41
N ASN A 284 6.53 7.35 9.55
CA ASN A 284 7.98 7.46 9.61
C ASN A 284 8.62 6.09 9.41
N THR A 285 9.35 5.91 8.32
CA THR A 285 10.01 4.65 7.94
C THR A 285 11.44 4.51 8.46
N LYS A 286 12.00 5.56 9.06
CA LYS A 286 13.41 5.58 9.48
C LYS A 286 13.77 4.43 10.42
N TYR A 287 12.85 4.04 11.28
CA TYR A 287 13.06 3.03 12.32
C TYR A 287 12.51 1.65 11.95
N ILE A 288 11.97 1.48 10.75
CA ILE A 288 11.43 0.22 10.26
C ILE A 288 12.49 -0.48 9.41
N ASP A 289 12.86 -1.68 9.79
CA ASP A 289 13.85 -2.50 9.09
C ASP A 289 13.16 -3.55 8.22
N SER A 290 12.40 -3.10 7.23
CA SER A 290 11.66 -3.94 6.26
C SER A 290 10.68 -4.93 6.90
N SER A 291 10.25 -4.68 8.13
CA SER A 291 9.25 -5.49 8.82
C SER A 291 7.84 -5.03 8.49
N ALA A 292 7.10 -5.84 7.74
CA ALA A 292 5.69 -5.55 7.41
C ALA A 292 4.83 -5.41 8.67
N ARG A 293 5.09 -6.20 9.72
CA ARG A 293 4.39 -6.12 11.01
C ARG A 293 4.61 -4.76 11.69
N GLU A 294 5.85 -4.31 11.78
CA GLU A 294 6.17 -3.02 12.40
C GLU A 294 5.58 -1.86 11.60
N ALA A 295 5.66 -1.93 10.28
CA ALA A 295 5.03 -0.97 9.39
C ALA A 295 3.53 -0.89 9.64
N THR A 296 2.84 -2.02 9.70
CA THR A 296 1.39 -2.10 9.95
C THR A 296 1.02 -1.48 11.29
N VAL A 297 1.72 -1.83 12.37
CA VAL A 297 1.45 -1.28 13.71
C VAL A 297 1.68 0.24 13.73
N THR A 298 2.77 0.70 13.13
CA THR A 298 3.08 2.14 13.02
C THR A 298 2.04 2.88 12.20
N HIS A 299 1.57 2.32 11.08
CA HIS A 299 0.47 2.87 10.28
C HIS A 299 -0.81 3.02 11.10
N VAL A 300 -1.22 1.99 11.82
CA VAL A 300 -2.43 2.02 12.66
C VAL A 300 -2.34 3.14 13.70
N MET A 301 -1.21 3.24 14.41
CA MET A 301 -0.99 4.32 15.38
C MET A 301 -1.02 5.70 14.74
N ASN A 302 -0.40 5.85 13.58
CA ASN A 302 -0.40 7.12 12.86
C ASN A 302 -1.81 7.52 12.39
N MET A 303 -2.59 6.58 11.87
CA MET A 303 -3.96 6.83 11.43
C MET A 303 -4.89 7.18 12.58
N PHE A 304 -4.68 6.61 13.75
CA PHE A 304 -5.39 7.02 14.96
C PHE A 304 -5.13 8.50 15.29
N ILE A 305 -3.86 8.92 15.25
CA ILE A 305 -3.48 10.32 15.46
C ILE A 305 -4.02 11.21 14.34
N SER A 306 -3.99 10.76 13.09
CA SER A 306 -4.55 11.46 11.93
C SER A 306 -6.04 11.75 12.11
N LYS A 307 -6.82 10.78 12.59
CA LYS A 307 -8.24 10.96 12.90
C LYS A 307 -8.45 11.95 14.05
N LEU A 308 -7.68 11.83 15.13
CA LEU A 308 -7.76 12.75 16.29
C LEU A 308 -7.39 14.19 15.95
N THR A 309 -6.58 14.41 14.93
CA THR A 309 -6.11 15.74 14.52
C THR A 309 -6.69 16.20 13.19
N SER A 310 -7.67 15.50 12.65
CA SER A 310 -8.38 15.83 11.41
C SER A 310 -7.42 16.04 10.22
N ALA A 311 -6.51 15.10 9.99
CA ALA A 311 -5.68 15.12 8.81
C ALA A 311 -6.54 14.99 7.54
N ASP A 312 -6.12 15.65 6.46
CA ASP A 312 -6.85 15.68 5.18
C ASP A 312 -6.40 14.56 4.23
N ILE A 313 -5.13 14.18 4.33
CA ILE A 313 -4.50 13.15 3.50
C ILE A 313 -3.74 12.20 4.40
N GLN A 314 -3.88 10.90 4.15
CA GLN A 314 -3.11 9.85 4.79
C GLN A 314 -2.25 9.15 3.76
N SER A 315 -0.95 9.33 3.85
CA SER A 315 -0.02 8.54 3.05
C SER A 315 0.22 7.18 3.65
N THR A 316 0.27 6.20 2.78
CA THR A 316 0.72 4.86 3.09
C THR A 316 2.17 4.72 2.65
N ILE A 317 3.00 4.21 3.52
CA ILE A 317 4.40 3.95 3.26
C ILE A 317 4.65 2.45 3.44
N THR A 318 5.36 1.87 2.50
CA THR A 318 5.72 0.46 2.55
C THR A 318 6.90 0.20 3.48
N PRO A 319 7.05 -1.00 4.05
CA PRO A 319 8.15 -1.31 4.96
C PRO A 319 9.53 -1.23 4.27
N ASP A 320 9.57 -1.33 2.96
CA ASP A 320 10.78 -1.27 2.14
C ASP A 320 11.03 0.10 1.48
N GLU A 321 10.23 1.11 1.81
CA GLU A 321 10.39 2.47 1.30
C GLU A 321 11.78 3.03 1.60
N GLY A 322 12.41 3.59 0.56
CA GLY A 322 13.76 4.16 0.67
C GLY A 322 14.90 3.13 0.73
N ARG A 323 14.64 1.84 0.68
CA ARG A 323 15.64 0.77 0.71
C ARG A 323 15.82 0.08 -0.64
N ASN A 324 14.73 -0.11 -1.34
CA ASN A 324 14.65 -0.73 -2.67
C ASN A 324 13.46 -0.15 -3.43
N VAL A 325 13.18 -0.65 -4.62
CA VAL A 325 11.90 -0.40 -5.28
C VAL A 325 10.80 -1.07 -4.46
N PRO A 326 9.83 -0.32 -3.91
CA PRO A 326 8.80 -0.90 -3.08
C PRO A 326 8.04 -2.01 -3.81
N TRP A 327 7.84 -3.12 -3.15
CA TRP A 327 7.09 -4.22 -3.72
C TRP A 327 5.62 -3.86 -3.84
N HIS A 328 5.01 -4.22 -4.95
CA HIS A 328 3.60 -3.89 -5.18
C HIS A 328 2.66 -4.53 -4.14
N ILE A 329 2.99 -5.73 -3.64
CA ILE A 329 2.21 -6.37 -2.56
C ILE A 329 2.20 -5.49 -1.30
N TYR A 330 3.32 -4.89 -0.94
CA TYR A 330 3.40 -4.00 0.22
C TYR A 330 2.64 -2.69 0.01
N ASN A 331 2.60 -2.16 -1.22
CA ASN A 331 1.74 -1.02 -1.54
C ASN A 331 0.26 -1.34 -1.30
N ILE A 332 -0.17 -2.54 -1.69
CA ILE A 332 -1.55 -2.98 -1.50
C ILE A 332 -1.86 -3.21 -0.03
N GLU A 333 -1.02 -3.96 0.69
CA GLU A 333 -1.18 -4.19 2.13
C GLU A 333 -1.24 -2.87 2.93
N ALA A 334 -0.39 -1.90 2.59
CA ALA A 334 -0.41 -0.59 3.24
C ALA A 334 -1.69 0.20 2.92
N THR A 335 -2.18 0.12 1.68
CA THR A 335 -3.44 0.77 1.27
C THR A 335 -4.63 0.13 1.97
N ASP A 336 -4.69 -1.19 2.04
CA ASP A 336 -5.74 -1.93 2.74
C ASP A 336 -5.71 -1.66 4.25
N THR A 337 -4.53 -1.65 4.85
CA THR A 337 -4.36 -1.27 6.27
C THR A 337 -4.91 0.12 6.53
N ALA A 338 -4.61 1.08 5.66
CA ALA A 338 -5.11 2.44 5.80
C ALA A 338 -6.63 2.48 5.67
N LYS A 339 -7.20 1.86 4.66
CA LYS A 339 -8.64 1.85 4.42
C LYS A 339 -9.39 1.20 5.58
N GLN A 340 -8.97 0.01 6.00
CA GLN A 340 -9.59 -0.73 7.11
C GLN A 340 -9.53 0.06 8.42
N THR A 341 -8.36 0.61 8.74
CA THR A 341 -8.17 1.37 9.97
C THR A 341 -8.99 2.64 9.98
N LEU A 342 -8.97 3.43 8.90
CA LEU A 342 -9.68 4.70 8.83
C LEU A 342 -11.20 4.53 8.85
N ILE A 343 -11.71 3.47 8.23
CA ILE A 343 -13.13 3.09 8.32
C ILE A 343 -13.45 2.59 9.73
N GLY A 344 -12.61 1.73 10.31
CA GLY A 344 -12.79 1.25 11.68
C GLY A 344 -12.74 2.34 12.75
N LEU A 345 -12.08 3.46 12.46
CA LEU A 345 -12.04 4.64 13.31
C LEU A 345 -13.14 5.67 12.99
N ASP A 346 -14.11 5.33 12.15
CA ASP A 346 -15.24 6.23 11.93
C ASP A 346 -16.04 6.43 13.22
N GLY A 347 -16.47 7.67 13.44
CA GLY A 347 -17.11 8.06 14.71
C GLY A 347 -16.14 8.36 15.88
N LEU A 348 -14.82 8.13 15.73
CA LEU A 348 -13.85 8.36 16.81
C LEU A 348 -14.00 9.75 17.42
N MET A 349 -14.07 10.80 16.62
CA MET A 349 -14.15 12.19 17.09
C MET A 349 -15.49 12.54 17.76
N GLN A 350 -16.51 11.70 17.63
CA GLN A 350 -17.79 11.86 18.32
C GLN A 350 -17.78 11.21 19.70
N MET A 351 -16.92 10.20 19.89
CA MET A 351 -16.88 9.38 21.11
C MET A 351 -15.66 9.64 21.98
N VAL A 352 -14.58 10.14 21.40
CA VAL A 352 -13.30 10.39 22.07
C VAL A 352 -12.90 11.84 21.89
N GLN A 353 -12.53 12.48 22.98
CA GLN A 353 -12.02 13.86 22.99
C GLN A 353 -10.60 13.90 23.52
N LEU A 354 -9.79 14.78 22.92
CA LEU A 354 -8.46 15.07 23.44
C LEU A 354 -8.57 15.70 24.83
N ASN A 355 -7.72 15.30 25.75
CA ASN A 355 -7.64 15.94 27.04
C ASN A 355 -7.02 17.35 26.91
N ASN A 356 -7.87 18.35 26.92
CA ASN A 356 -7.48 19.76 26.78
C ASN A 356 -7.25 20.47 28.10
N ASP A 357 -7.07 19.73 29.21
CA ASP A 357 -6.66 20.36 30.50
C ASP A 357 -5.39 21.19 30.28
N PRO A 358 -5.40 22.50 30.53
CA PRO A 358 -4.24 23.36 30.36
C PRO A 358 -2.99 22.90 31.11
N ASN A 359 -3.16 22.16 32.20
CA ASN A 359 -2.08 21.60 33.01
C ASN A 359 -1.75 20.13 32.65
N GLY A 360 -2.54 19.53 31.76
CA GLY A 360 -2.33 18.17 31.29
C GLY A 360 -1.09 18.02 30.38
N PRO A 361 -0.59 16.79 30.20
CA PRO A 361 0.64 16.56 29.46
C PRO A 361 0.52 17.01 27.99
N LEU A 362 -0.60 16.75 27.32
CA LEU A 362 -0.82 17.17 25.94
C LEU A 362 -0.67 18.68 25.78
N ARG A 363 -1.40 19.46 26.57
CA ARG A 363 -1.40 20.94 26.45
C ARG A 363 -0.08 21.58 26.88
N LYS A 364 0.62 20.99 27.83
CA LYS A 364 1.97 21.43 28.20
C LYS A 364 2.95 21.24 27.03
N THR A 365 2.98 20.05 26.44
CA THR A 365 3.88 19.75 25.32
C THR A 365 3.55 20.60 24.09
N VAL A 366 2.26 20.76 23.76
CA VAL A 366 1.84 21.62 22.63
C VAL A 366 2.31 23.08 22.83
N ARG A 367 2.18 23.63 24.04
CA ARG A 367 2.67 24.99 24.32
C ARG A 367 4.18 25.07 24.19
N ASP A 368 4.93 24.15 24.78
CA ASP A 368 6.39 24.10 24.67
C ASP A 368 6.86 24.06 23.22
N LEU A 369 6.25 23.18 22.40
CA LEU A 369 6.58 23.08 20.98
C LEU A 369 6.32 24.38 20.22
N LYS A 370 5.16 24.99 20.46
CA LYS A 370 4.78 26.26 19.80
C LYS A 370 5.69 27.41 20.21
N GLU A 371 5.97 27.53 21.50
CA GLU A 371 6.85 28.57 22.03
C GLU A 371 8.27 28.43 21.47
N ARG A 372 8.82 27.22 21.49
CA ARG A 372 10.17 26.98 20.94
C ARG A 372 10.22 27.20 19.43
N ALA A 373 9.16 26.85 18.69
CA ALA A 373 9.10 27.16 17.28
C ALA A 373 9.07 28.68 17.00
N LEU A 374 8.30 29.42 17.77
CA LEU A 374 8.27 30.90 17.66
C LEU A 374 9.62 31.52 17.97
N LEU A 375 10.26 31.13 19.08
CA LEU A 375 11.61 31.61 19.44
C LEU A 375 12.61 31.29 18.34
N PHE A 376 12.55 30.11 17.78
CA PHE A 376 13.44 29.73 16.68
C PHE A 376 13.20 30.57 15.41
N MET A 377 11.95 30.94 15.11
CA MET A 377 11.66 31.89 14.02
C MET A 377 12.22 33.29 14.31
N GLU A 378 12.13 33.77 15.54
CA GLU A 378 12.71 35.05 15.97
C GLU A 378 14.24 35.04 15.79
N GLU A 379 14.90 33.97 16.21
CA GLU A 379 16.35 33.80 16.01
C GLU A 379 16.75 33.81 14.53
N ILE A 380 15.94 33.16 13.64
CA ILE A 380 16.15 33.21 12.20
C ILE A 380 16.07 34.66 11.67
N VAL A 381 15.14 35.45 12.18
CA VAL A 381 15.02 36.87 11.79
C VAL A 381 16.22 37.68 12.30
N GLU A 382 16.64 37.46 13.53
CA GLU A 382 17.77 38.18 14.15
C GLU A 382 19.08 37.93 13.44
N VAL A 383 19.36 36.72 12.96
CA VAL A 383 20.59 36.43 12.20
C VAL A 383 20.54 36.93 10.76
N GLY A 384 19.42 37.44 10.28
CA GLY A 384 19.27 38.01 8.94
C GLY A 384 18.50 37.17 7.94
N GLY A 385 17.68 36.24 8.41
CA GLY A 385 16.74 35.45 7.63
C GLY A 385 17.18 34.02 7.35
N TYR A 386 16.34 33.29 6.61
CA TYR A 386 16.48 31.84 6.44
C TYR A 386 17.83 31.42 5.84
N PHE A 387 18.28 32.07 4.78
CA PHE A 387 19.54 31.69 4.15
C PHE A 387 20.73 31.87 5.08
N LYS A 388 20.72 32.94 5.87
CA LYS A 388 21.77 33.17 6.85
C LYS A 388 21.72 32.15 7.97
N ALA A 389 20.53 31.83 8.46
CA ALA A 389 20.33 30.81 9.48
C ALA A 389 20.87 29.43 9.02
N VAL A 390 20.60 29.03 7.76
CA VAL A 390 21.15 27.80 7.19
C VAL A 390 22.69 27.85 7.16
N GLN A 391 23.28 28.97 6.75
CA GLN A 391 24.72 29.16 6.73
C GLN A 391 25.36 29.08 8.13
N GLU A 392 24.67 29.59 9.14
CA GLU A 392 25.08 29.54 10.55
C GLU A 392 24.84 28.15 11.20
N GLY A 393 24.22 27.20 10.47
CA GLY A 393 24.00 25.85 10.98
C GLY A 393 22.79 25.69 11.91
N PHE A 394 21.79 26.55 11.81
CA PHE A 394 20.58 26.52 12.66
C PHE A 394 19.77 25.25 12.50
N PHE A 395 19.71 24.73 11.30
CA PHE A 395 18.95 23.53 11.00
C PHE A 395 19.78 22.28 11.18
N VAL A 396 19.11 21.21 11.54
CA VAL A 396 19.69 19.90 11.75
C VAL A 396 20.49 19.47 10.52
N ASP A 397 21.68 18.98 10.76
CA ASP A 397 22.62 18.46 9.77
C ASP A 397 23.17 19.48 8.78
N SER A 398 22.66 20.72 8.77
CA SER A 398 23.22 21.76 7.90
C SER A 398 24.70 22.01 8.12
N ALA A 399 25.18 21.89 9.36
CA ALA A 399 26.59 22.02 9.70
C ALA A 399 27.46 20.83 9.26
N LYS A 400 26.88 19.72 8.88
CA LYS A 400 27.62 18.53 8.40
C LYS A 400 27.93 18.58 6.93
N TYR A 401 27.23 19.42 6.18
CA TYR A 401 27.44 19.55 4.75
C TYR A 401 28.57 20.52 4.44
N PRO A 402 29.20 20.41 3.27
CA PRO A 402 30.24 21.34 2.86
C PRO A 402 29.68 22.75 2.72
N GLU A 403 30.58 23.68 2.43
CA GLU A 403 30.29 25.11 2.35
C GLU A 403 28.99 25.43 1.61
N ARG A 404 28.02 25.95 2.36
CA ARG A 404 26.73 26.34 1.80
C ARG A 404 26.73 27.74 1.19
N ASN A 405 27.86 28.42 1.27
CA ASN A 405 28.07 29.73 0.64
C ASN A 405 28.49 29.61 -0.84
N GLY A 406 28.70 28.39 -1.33
CA GLY A 406 29.05 28.16 -2.72
C GLY A 406 27.87 28.40 -3.65
N ASP A 407 28.16 28.73 -4.87
CA ASP A 407 27.15 29.02 -5.92
C ASP A 407 26.73 27.76 -6.69
N GLY A 408 27.17 26.60 -6.29
CA GLY A 408 26.93 25.36 -6.99
C GLY A 408 26.27 24.30 -6.13
N ILE A 409 26.33 23.08 -6.61
CA ILE A 409 25.97 21.89 -5.85
C ILE A 409 27.20 21.45 -5.07
N ALA A 410 27.11 21.50 -3.74
CA ALA A 410 28.18 21.09 -2.87
C ALA A 410 27.84 19.75 -2.23
N ARG A 411 28.51 18.69 -2.66
CA ARG A 411 28.33 17.34 -2.10
C ARG A 411 29.66 16.74 -1.72
N LYS A 412 29.70 16.07 -0.58
CA LYS A 412 30.84 15.24 -0.13
C LYS A 412 30.63 13.75 -0.44
N ILE A 413 29.86 13.44 -1.45
CA ILE A 413 29.59 12.05 -1.81
C ILE A 413 30.63 11.62 -2.84
N GLU A 414 31.36 10.59 -2.53
CA GLU A 414 32.34 10.02 -3.43
C GLU A 414 31.65 9.59 -4.74
N GLY A 415 32.22 10.00 -5.87
CA GLY A 415 31.61 9.77 -7.18
C GLY A 415 30.42 10.68 -7.55
N GLY A 416 30.01 11.57 -6.65
CA GLY A 416 28.92 12.51 -6.91
C GLY A 416 29.34 13.72 -7.72
N VAL A 417 28.40 14.23 -8.53
CA VAL A 417 28.59 15.49 -9.26
C VAL A 417 28.73 16.63 -8.27
N GLY A 418 29.72 17.48 -8.50
CA GLY A 418 29.91 18.68 -7.71
C GLY A 418 30.46 18.46 -6.31
N VAL A 419 31.13 17.35 -6.04
CA VAL A 419 31.82 17.11 -4.76
C VAL A 419 32.74 18.28 -4.42
N GLY A 420 32.31 19.15 -3.50
CA GLY A 420 33.01 20.35 -3.12
C GLY A 420 33.25 21.35 -4.26
N LYS A 421 32.53 21.26 -5.37
CA LYS A 421 32.67 22.14 -6.53
C LYS A 421 31.33 22.69 -6.98
N ILE A 422 31.35 23.84 -7.59
CA ILE A 422 30.25 24.37 -8.37
C ILE A 422 30.02 23.44 -9.56
N PHE A 423 28.76 23.05 -9.78
CA PHE A 423 28.44 22.27 -10.95
C PHE A 423 28.45 23.17 -12.20
N GLU A 424 29.45 22.98 -13.02
CA GLU A 424 29.55 23.63 -14.32
C GLU A 424 28.99 22.72 -15.38
N ARG A 425 28.02 23.21 -16.14
CA ARG A 425 27.45 22.48 -17.28
C ARG A 425 28.21 22.82 -18.54
N ASP A 426 28.20 21.86 -19.46
CA ASP A 426 28.60 22.11 -20.83
C ASP A 426 27.83 23.34 -21.35
N PRO A 427 28.51 24.32 -21.98
CA PRO A 427 27.85 25.48 -22.59
C PRO A 427 26.73 25.14 -23.55
N ASP A 428 26.81 23.96 -24.16
CA ASP A 428 25.79 23.45 -25.09
C ASP A 428 24.67 22.63 -24.43
N TYR A 429 24.77 22.39 -23.12
CA TYR A 429 23.75 21.64 -22.41
C TYR A 429 22.44 22.45 -22.30
N MET A 430 21.36 21.84 -22.76
CA MET A 430 19.99 22.32 -22.58
C MET A 430 19.22 21.31 -21.73
N ALA A 431 18.44 21.81 -20.78
CA ALA A 431 17.56 20.94 -20.03
C ALA A 431 16.60 20.22 -20.99
N PRO A 432 16.42 18.91 -20.86
CA PRO A 432 15.59 18.13 -21.79
C PRO A 432 14.09 18.41 -21.67
N VAL A 433 13.69 19.38 -20.88
CA VAL A 433 12.31 19.84 -20.71
C VAL A 433 12.24 21.32 -21.08
N THR A 434 11.55 21.63 -21.93
CA THR A 434 10.84 22.70 -22.59
C THR A 434 11.01 24.14 -22.11
N ALA A 435 12.10 24.76 -22.43
CA ALA A 435 12.15 26.21 -22.46
C ALA A 435 11.28 26.84 -23.61
N HIS A 436 10.78 26.02 -24.53
CA HIS A 436 9.93 26.53 -25.60
C HIS A 436 8.56 27.04 -25.15
N TYR A 437 8.19 26.83 -23.90
CA TYR A 437 7.00 27.44 -23.31
C TYR A 437 7.15 28.92 -22.98
N GLY A 438 8.27 29.51 -23.31
CA GLY A 438 8.50 30.93 -23.09
C GLY A 438 8.71 31.32 -21.64
N TYR A 439 8.90 30.34 -20.79
CA TYR A 439 9.12 30.55 -19.37
C TYR A 439 10.54 31.04 -19.11
N ASN A 440 10.68 32.20 -18.52
CA ASN A 440 11.96 32.77 -18.16
C ASN A 440 11.82 33.71 -16.96
N ASN A 441 12.33 33.33 -15.84
CA ASN A 441 12.36 34.14 -14.62
C ASN A 441 13.71 34.81 -14.37
N VAL A 442 14.69 34.58 -15.21
CA VAL A 442 16.07 34.97 -14.95
C VAL A 442 16.19 36.52 -14.90
N GLU A 443 15.50 37.23 -15.79
CA GLU A 443 15.51 38.68 -15.80
C GLU A 443 14.93 39.30 -14.53
N GLN A 444 13.93 38.65 -13.93
CA GLN A 444 13.29 39.13 -12.69
C GLN A 444 14.27 39.12 -11.51
N TYR A 445 15.30 38.27 -11.59
CA TYR A 445 16.34 38.11 -10.57
C TYR A 445 17.65 38.77 -10.95
N GLY A 446 17.64 39.65 -11.96
CA GLY A 446 18.79 40.45 -12.37
C GLY A 446 19.83 39.71 -13.21
N GLY A 447 19.48 38.55 -13.75
CA GLY A 447 20.32 37.80 -14.67
C GLY A 447 20.12 38.18 -16.13
N ASP A 448 21.02 37.72 -16.99
CA ASP A 448 20.88 37.88 -18.45
C ASP A 448 20.04 36.71 -18.99
N PRO A 449 18.86 36.95 -19.59
CA PRO A 449 18.04 35.92 -20.21
C PRO A 449 18.75 35.10 -21.29
N LYS A 450 19.85 35.64 -21.84
CA LYS A 450 20.67 34.92 -22.82
C LYS A 450 21.70 34.01 -22.19
N ASN A 451 21.98 34.21 -20.91
CA ASN A 451 22.91 33.38 -20.15
C ASN A 451 22.37 33.13 -18.75
N PRO A 452 21.26 32.40 -18.61
CA PRO A 452 20.65 32.10 -17.34
C PRO A 452 21.54 31.23 -16.44
N SER A 453 22.43 30.47 -17.03
CA SER A 453 23.39 29.62 -16.29
C SER A 453 24.36 30.43 -15.44
N ALA A 454 24.69 31.64 -15.85
CA ALA A 454 25.58 32.51 -15.08
C ALA A 454 24.97 32.95 -13.75
N LEU A 455 23.63 33.12 -13.69
CA LEU A 455 22.94 33.49 -12.45
C LEU A 455 22.68 32.31 -11.54
N ILE A 456 22.19 31.22 -12.09
CA ILE A 456 21.60 30.14 -11.31
C ILE A 456 22.30 28.79 -11.46
N GLY A 457 23.55 28.83 -11.94
CA GLY A 457 24.43 27.64 -11.97
C GLY A 457 23.98 26.55 -12.92
N GLY A 458 23.41 26.90 -14.06
CA GLY A 458 23.27 25.97 -15.17
C GLY A 458 21.87 25.47 -15.54
N CYS A 459 20.80 26.15 -15.26
CA CYS A 459 19.56 25.97 -16.00
C CYS A 459 19.56 26.82 -17.25
N THR A 460 19.10 26.28 -18.35
CA THR A 460 19.32 26.92 -19.63
C THR A 460 18.06 26.97 -20.47
N PHE A 461 17.66 28.19 -20.80
CA PHE A 461 16.64 28.47 -21.80
C PHE A 461 17.25 29.17 -23.03
N GLU A 462 18.57 29.11 -23.13
CA GLU A 462 19.34 29.97 -24.02
C GLU A 462 19.11 29.67 -25.49
N ASP A 463 19.04 28.42 -25.85
CA ASP A 463 18.80 27.98 -27.20
C ASP A 463 17.75 26.87 -27.27
N ARG A 464 16.54 27.25 -27.68
CA ARG A 464 15.42 26.31 -27.77
C ARG A 464 15.63 25.22 -28.79
N SER A 465 16.50 25.39 -29.78
CA SER A 465 16.77 24.36 -30.78
C SER A 465 17.58 23.20 -30.23
N LYS A 466 18.23 23.39 -29.09
CA LYS A 466 19.00 22.36 -28.37
C LYS A 466 18.17 21.57 -27.38
N ILE A 467 16.91 21.91 -27.18
CA ILE A 467 16.02 21.19 -26.28
C ILE A 467 15.62 19.88 -26.91
N VAL A 468 15.95 18.81 -26.21
CA VAL A 468 15.60 17.44 -26.63
C VAL A 468 14.60 16.88 -25.63
N TYR A 469 13.47 16.39 -26.14
CA TYR A 469 12.58 15.56 -25.34
C TYR A 469 13.20 14.19 -25.17
N ILE A 470 13.40 13.78 -23.94
CA ILE A 470 13.85 12.44 -23.64
C ILE A 470 12.63 11.57 -23.50
N ASP A 471 12.30 10.82 -24.54
CA ASP A 471 11.23 9.83 -24.52
C ASP A 471 11.76 8.46 -24.10
N GLU A 472 13.00 8.18 -24.46
CA GLU A 472 13.69 6.92 -24.13
C GLU A 472 15.16 7.23 -23.79
N LEU A 473 15.71 6.53 -22.82
CA LEU A 473 17.09 6.76 -22.37
C LEU A 473 18.10 6.08 -23.27
N ASP A 474 17.92 4.80 -23.50
CA ASP A 474 18.80 3.97 -24.30
C ASP A 474 18.06 2.68 -24.74
N GLU A 475 18.79 1.79 -25.39
CA GLU A 475 18.24 0.52 -25.84
C GLU A 475 17.79 -0.41 -24.70
N THR A 476 18.39 -0.30 -23.54
CA THR A 476 18.08 -1.18 -22.40
C THR A 476 16.88 -0.68 -21.60
N ASP A 477 16.67 0.62 -21.59
CA ASP A 477 15.60 1.29 -20.83
C ASP A 477 14.46 1.83 -21.72
N CYS A 478 14.43 1.41 -22.95
CA CYS A 478 13.38 1.73 -23.92
C CYS A 478 12.05 1.09 -23.54
N VAL A 479 10.99 1.89 -23.46
CA VAL A 479 9.63 1.44 -23.12
C VAL A 479 9.15 0.33 -24.05
N ASP A 480 9.34 0.48 -25.36
CA ASP A 480 8.86 -0.48 -26.33
C ASP A 480 9.53 -1.85 -26.14
N ARG A 481 10.83 -1.89 -25.90
CA ARG A 481 11.56 -3.13 -25.61
C ARG A 481 11.16 -3.76 -24.27
N ARG A 482 10.89 -2.96 -23.26
CA ARG A 482 10.34 -3.49 -22.00
C ARG A 482 8.97 -4.09 -22.21
N LEU A 483 8.10 -3.44 -22.99
CA LEU A 483 6.76 -3.95 -23.29
C LEU A 483 6.78 -5.25 -24.09
N GLU A 484 7.76 -5.47 -24.98
CA GLU A 484 7.96 -6.76 -25.66
C GLU A 484 8.26 -7.87 -24.64
N LYS A 485 9.09 -7.60 -23.62
CA LYS A 485 9.35 -8.57 -22.55
C LYS A 485 8.11 -8.82 -21.70
N VAL A 486 7.38 -7.77 -21.37
CA VAL A 486 6.13 -7.88 -20.61
C VAL A 486 5.10 -8.72 -21.35
N ALA A 487 5.01 -8.61 -22.67
CA ALA A 487 4.07 -9.38 -23.47
C ALA A 487 4.24 -10.89 -23.27
N LYS A 488 5.48 -11.38 -23.11
CA LYS A 488 5.77 -12.78 -22.84
C LYS A 488 5.06 -13.30 -21.58
N TYR A 489 4.98 -12.48 -20.53
CA TYR A 489 4.33 -12.83 -19.25
C TYR A 489 2.86 -12.38 -19.16
N ARG A 490 2.33 -11.81 -20.24
CA ARG A 490 0.97 -11.29 -20.34
C ARG A 490 0.17 -11.88 -21.51
N ASP A 491 0.72 -12.88 -22.17
CA ASP A 491 0.02 -13.64 -23.21
C ASP A 491 -1.05 -14.58 -22.65
N GLY A 492 -1.07 -14.77 -21.34
CA GLY A 492 -1.99 -15.66 -20.66
C GLY A 492 -1.51 -17.11 -20.57
N HIS A 493 -0.32 -17.42 -21.05
CA HIS A 493 0.21 -18.79 -21.07
C HIS A 493 1.43 -18.95 -20.18
N THR A 494 2.34 -17.98 -20.17
CA THR A 494 3.56 -18.02 -19.37
C THR A 494 3.41 -17.18 -18.13
N ILE A 495 3.58 -17.78 -16.94
CA ILE A 495 3.43 -17.12 -15.65
C ILE A 495 4.70 -17.24 -14.83
N LYS A 496 5.06 -16.17 -14.16
CA LYS A 496 6.15 -16.08 -13.21
C LYS A 496 5.74 -15.14 -12.07
N PRO A 497 6.09 -15.43 -10.81
CA PRO A 497 5.86 -14.50 -9.73
C PRO A 497 6.47 -13.13 -9.98
N GLU A 498 5.89 -12.10 -9.39
CA GLU A 498 6.32 -10.72 -9.57
C GLU A 498 6.26 -9.98 -8.24
N MET A 499 7.31 -9.25 -7.89
CA MET A 499 7.39 -8.42 -6.68
C MET A 499 7.77 -6.97 -6.99
N GLU A 500 8.92 -6.76 -7.63
CA GLU A 500 9.42 -5.44 -8.02
C GLU A 500 9.03 -5.09 -9.46
N TRP A 501 9.24 -6.06 -10.37
CA TRP A 501 9.10 -5.88 -11.80
C TRP A 501 8.22 -6.96 -12.41
N CYS A 502 7.64 -6.62 -13.55
CA CYS A 502 6.87 -7.58 -14.33
C CYS A 502 7.73 -8.79 -14.72
N GLY A 503 7.30 -9.98 -14.29
CA GLY A 503 7.97 -11.25 -14.60
C GLY A 503 9.37 -11.41 -13.99
N ASP A 504 9.67 -10.75 -12.90
CA ASP A 504 10.99 -10.79 -12.24
C ASP A 504 11.29 -12.15 -11.57
N GLY A 505 10.27 -12.93 -11.28
CA GLY A 505 10.40 -14.24 -10.64
C GLY A 505 10.73 -14.18 -9.16
N VAL A 506 10.63 -13.03 -8.54
CA VAL A 506 10.94 -12.86 -7.11
C VAL A 506 9.87 -13.52 -6.26
N VAL A 507 10.31 -14.30 -5.29
CA VAL A 507 9.48 -14.91 -4.25
C VAL A 507 10.05 -14.58 -2.88
N MET A 508 9.20 -14.54 -1.87
CA MET A 508 9.57 -14.37 -0.46
C MET A 508 9.18 -15.61 0.34
N MET A 509 10.07 -16.01 1.23
CA MET A 509 9.86 -17.13 2.15
C MET A 509 10.07 -16.67 3.58
N THR A 510 9.14 -16.98 4.46
CA THR A 510 9.30 -16.80 5.91
C THR A 510 9.61 -18.12 6.56
N MET A 511 10.63 -18.17 7.42
CA MET A 511 11.02 -19.37 8.14
C MET A 511 11.50 -19.03 9.56
N CYS A 512 11.29 -19.97 10.50
CA CYS A 512 11.90 -19.92 11.82
C CYS A 512 13.07 -20.90 11.84
N ILE A 513 14.27 -20.40 12.09
CA ILE A 513 15.49 -21.22 12.17
C ILE A 513 15.93 -21.29 13.62
N PRO A 514 16.00 -22.51 14.22
CA PRO A 514 16.21 -22.68 15.66
C PRO A 514 17.67 -22.47 16.07
N THR A 515 18.17 -21.26 15.87
CA THR A 515 19.52 -20.86 16.26
C THR A 515 19.64 -19.33 16.34
N ASN A 516 20.80 -18.82 16.74
CA ASN A 516 21.05 -17.40 16.85
C ASN A 516 21.04 -16.67 15.49
N LYS A 517 20.81 -15.38 15.51
CA LYS A 517 20.64 -14.51 14.33
C LYS A 517 21.68 -14.74 13.24
N ARG A 518 22.98 -14.71 13.59
CA ARG A 518 24.07 -14.82 12.62
C ARG A 518 24.09 -16.16 11.87
N VAL A 519 23.87 -17.25 12.61
CA VAL A 519 23.81 -18.59 12.01
C VAL A 519 22.55 -18.76 11.20
N SER A 520 21.42 -18.27 11.69
CA SER A 520 20.12 -18.31 11.00
C SER A 520 20.17 -17.63 9.63
N GLU A 521 20.82 -16.47 9.52
CA GLU A 521 21.00 -15.78 8.23
C GLU A 521 21.75 -16.66 7.22
N ALA A 522 22.86 -17.24 7.62
CA ALA A 522 23.65 -18.11 6.76
C ALA A 522 22.90 -19.39 6.35
N VAL A 523 22.17 -20.00 7.29
CA VAL A 523 21.35 -21.18 7.04
C VAL A 523 20.21 -20.86 6.06
N ALA A 524 19.54 -19.73 6.23
CA ALA A 524 18.47 -19.31 5.33
C ALA A 524 18.94 -19.15 3.88
N VAL A 525 20.08 -18.47 3.68
CA VAL A 525 20.68 -18.33 2.34
C VAL A 525 21.02 -19.68 1.74
N GLU A 526 21.57 -20.59 2.54
CA GLU A 526 21.91 -21.95 2.05
C GLU A 526 20.66 -22.78 1.72
N ILE A 527 19.56 -22.60 2.48
CA ILE A 527 18.26 -23.19 2.15
C ILE A 527 17.78 -22.66 0.81
N GLY A 528 17.80 -21.35 0.60
CA GLY A 528 17.41 -20.73 -0.66
C GLY A 528 18.20 -21.30 -1.87
N LYS A 529 19.51 -21.43 -1.74
CA LYS A 529 20.38 -22.05 -2.77
C LYS A 529 19.98 -23.49 -3.05
N LYS A 530 19.74 -24.29 -2.02
CA LYS A 530 19.33 -25.70 -2.16
C LYS A 530 17.94 -25.86 -2.78
N LEU A 531 17.06 -24.89 -2.59
CA LEU A 531 15.76 -24.82 -3.26
C LEU A 531 15.86 -24.33 -4.71
N GLY A 532 17.05 -23.96 -5.17
CA GLY A 532 17.29 -23.51 -6.55
C GLY A 532 16.94 -22.03 -6.77
N LEU A 533 16.83 -21.24 -5.72
CA LEU A 533 16.63 -19.78 -5.87
C LEU A 533 17.91 -19.12 -6.38
N ILE A 534 17.76 -18.21 -7.31
CA ILE A 534 18.82 -17.33 -7.80
C ILE A 534 18.92 -16.16 -6.82
N ASP A 535 20.15 -15.78 -6.44
CA ASP A 535 20.47 -14.65 -5.58
C ASP A 535 19.64 -14.59 -4.28
N PRO A 536 19.60 -15.67 -3.46
CA PRO A 536 18.87 -15.63 -2.20
C PRO A 536 19.48 -14.64 -1.22
N GLU A 537 18.64 -13.74 -0.69
CA GLU A 537 19.02 -12.65 0.20
C GLU A 537 18.07 -12.54 1.41
N VAL A 538 18.63 -12.38 2.60
CA VAL A 538 17.84 -12.12 3.81
C VAL A 538 17.43 -10.65 3.85
N ILE A 539 16.13 -10.40 3.84
CA ILE A 539 15.54 -9.05 3.85
C ILE A 539 15.02 -8.61 5.21
N SER A 540 14.67 -9.55 6.07
CA SER A 540 14.24 -9.27 7.44
C SER A 540 14.67 -10.38 8.40
N ARG A 541 14.90 -10.00 9.65
CA ARG A 541 15.36 -10.90 10.71
C ARG A 541 14.87 -10.44 12.08
N GLU A 542 14.15 -11.28 12.75
CA GLU A 542 13.61 -11.03 14.09
C GLU A 542 14.05 -12.15 15.04
N VAL A 543 14.83 -11.81 16.06
CA VAL A 543 15.20 -12.77 17.09
C VAL A 543 13.98 -13.04 17.95
N LEU A 544 13.47 -14.28 17.89
CA LEU A 544 12.35 -14.71 18.72
C LEU A 544 12.81 -14.97 20.15
N GLN A 545 13.95 -15.63 20.25
CA GLN A 545 14.71 -15.82 21.50
C GLN A 545 16.13 -16.27 21.11
N GLU A 546 17.16 -15.77 21.77
CA GLU A 546 18.57 -15.95 21.38
C GLU A 546 19.02 -17.41 21.25
N ALA A 547 18.46 -18.34 22.06
CA ALA A 547 18.78 -19.75 22.02
C ALA A 547 17.78 -20.59 21.22
N GLU A 548 16.53 -20.14 21.10
CA GLU A 548 15.43 -20.94 20.55
C GLU A 548 15.17 -20.69 19.06
N GLY A 549 15.48 -19.48 18.57
CA GLY A 549 15.34 -19.25 17.15
C GLY A 549 15.21 -17.80 16.68
N THR A 550 15.40 -17.66 15.38
CA THR A 550 15.27 -16.41 14.63
C THR A 550 14.29 -16.60 13.49
N ARG A 551 13.31 -15.70 13.39
CA ARG A 551 12.47 -15.57 12.20
C ARG A 551 13.26 -14.87 11.11
N ILE A 552 13.28 -15.47 9.93
CA ILE A 552 13.96 -14.94 8.75
C ILE A 552 12.95 -14.76 7.61
N GLU A 553 13.03 -13.65 6.92
CA GLU A 553 12.40 -13.46 5.62
C GLU A 553 13.49 -13.44 4.55
N LEU A 554 13.40 -14.38 3.63
CA LEU A 554 14.35 -14.59 2.54
C LEU A 554 13.66 -14.28 1.21
N LYS A 555 14.25 -13.44 0.37
CA LYS A 555 13.84 -13.31 -1.03
C LYS A 555 14.81 -14.06 -1.94
N GLY A 556 14.33 -14.45 -3.11
CA GLY A 556 15.14 -15.02 -4.19
C GLY A 556 14.34 -15.10 -5.48
N LYS A 557 14.98 -15.38 -6.60
CA LYS A 557 14.33 -15.46 -7.90
C LYS A 557 14.17 -16.91 -8.32
N LEU A 558 13.02 -17.23 -8.92
CA LEU A 558 12.82 -18.52 -9.58
C LEU A 558 13.60 -18.58 -10.89
N ALA A 559 14.22 -19.72 -11.15
CA ALA A 559 14.97 -19.98 -12.37
C ALA A 559 14.10 -20.40 -13.58
N PHE A 560 12.79 -20.59 -13.36
CA PHE A 560 11.87 -21.16 -14.34
C PHE A 560 10.58 -20.33 -14.44
N ASP A 561 9.92 -20.45 -15.56
CA ASP A 561 8.56 -19.94 -15.82
C ASP A 561 7.59 -21.12 -15.77
N ILE A 562 6.30 -20.86 -15.57
CA ILE A 562 5.23 -21.87 -15.61
C ILE A 562 4.38 -21.63 -16.87
N ASP A 563 4.25 -22.65 -17.71
CA ASP A 563 3.25 -22.67 -18.79
C ASP A 563 1.95 -23.27 -18.23
N ILE A 564 0.87 -22.49 -18.23
CA ILE A 564 -0.42 -22.93 -17.69
C ILE A 564 -1.04 -24.08 -18.50
N ASN A 565 -0.61 -24.29 -19.75
CA ASN A 565 -1.08 -25.41 -20.56
C ASN A 565 -0.43 -26.75 -20.14
N GLU A 566 0.66 -26.70 -19.36
CA GLU A 566 1.38 -27.87 -18.86
C GLU A 566 0.93 -28.28 -17.44
N ILE A 567 0.03 -27.52 -16.83
CA ILE A 567 -0.47 -27.79 -15.48
C ILE A 567 -1.95 -28.16 -15.49
N GLU A 568 -2.34 -29.03 -14.58
CA GLU A 568 -3.75 -29.31 -14.34
C GLU A 568 -4.37 -28.18 -13.51
N ILE A 569 -5.30 -27.46 -14.13
CA ILE A 569 -6.06 -26.41 -13.43
C ILE A 569 -7.34 -27.06 -12.92
N PRO A 570 -7.57 -27.10 -11.59
CA PRO A 570 -8.80 -27.64 -11.04
C PRO A 570 -10.02 -26.89 -11.61
N GLU A 571 -11.07 -27.63 -11.93
CA GLU A 571 -12.34 -27.01 -12.32
C GLU A 571 -12.92 -26.20 -11.15
N GLU A 572 -13.61 -25.12 -11.46
CA GLU A 572 -14.32 -24.35 -10.43
C GLU A 572 -15.36 -25.25 -9.76
N PRO A 573 -15.51 -25.21 -8.43
CA PRO A 573 -16.54 -25.97 -7.74
C PRO A 573 -17.92 -25.64 -8.31
N HIS A 574 -18.65 -26.66 -8.70
CA HIS A 574 -20.04 -26.49 -9.11
C HIS A 574 -20.92 -26.40 -7.87
N TYR A 575 -21.68 -25.34 -7.77
CA TYR A 575 -22.68 -25.17 -6.70
C TYR A 575 -24.08 -25.20 -7.28
N MET A 576 -24.95 -25.96 -6.63
CA MET A 576 -26.39 -25.85 -6.91
C MET A 576 -26.90 -24.48 -6.42
N SER A 577 -27.84 -23.91 -7.16
CA SER A 577 -28.51 -22.67 -6.76
C SER A 577 -29.34 -22.85 -5.50
N ASP A 578 -29.61 -21.75 -4.78
CA ASP A 578 -30.51 -21.78 -3.63
C ASP A 578 -31.88 -22.42 -3.97
N ALA A 579 -32.40 -22.13 -5.15
CA ALA A 579 -33.69 -22.68 -5.60
C ALA A 579 -33.64 -24.21 -5.80
N GLU A 580 -32.57 -24.73 -6.38
CA GLU A 580 -32.38 -26.18 -6.56
C GLU A 580 -32.20 -26.90 -5.23
N LEU A 581 -31.46 -26.33 -4.30
CA LEU A 581 -31.27 -26.88 -2.96
C LEU A 581 -32.59 -26.88 -2.14
N TYR A 582 -33.33 -25.77 -2.19
CA TYR A 582 -34.66 -25.72 -1.58
C TYR A 582 -35.62 -26.75 -2.16
N HIS A 583 -35.64 -26.87 -3.48
CA HIS A 583 -36.46 -27.88 -4.14
C HIS A 583 -36.09 -29.27 -3.64
N GLU A 584 -34.82 -29.60 -3.59
CA GLU A 584 -34.36 -30.94 -3.17
C GLU A 584 -34.70 -31.27 -1.72
N PHE A 585 -34.50 -30.34 -0.78
CA PHE A 585 -34.61 -30.63 0.65
C PHE A 585 -35.94 -30.24 1.30
N GLU A 586 -36.70 -29.35 0.70
CA GLU A 586 -38.03 -28.96 1.23
C GLU A 586 -39.20 -29.55 0.42
N GLU A 587 -39.11 -29.51 -0.93
CA GLU A 587 -40.25 -29.90 -1.78
C GLU A 587 -40.21 -31.38 -2.16
N VAL A 588 -39.04 -31.95 -2.48
CA VAL A 588 -38.92 -33.34 -2.88
C VAL A 588 -38.98 -34.24 -1.66
N LYS A 589 -38.10 -34.05 -0.69
CA LYS A 589 -38.07 -34.79 0.55
C LYS A 589 -37.21 -34.12 1.61
N HIS A 590 -37.78 -33.91 2.78
CA HIS A 590 -37.05 -33.42 3.93
C HIS A 590 -35.89 -34.33 4.33
N MET A 591 -34.72 -33.79 4.63
CA MET A 591 -33.52 -34.56 5.01
C MET A 591 -33.19 -34.32 6.48
N LYS A 592 -32.89 -35.40 7.21
CA LYS A 592 -32.28 -35.35 8.54
C LYS A 592 -30.78 -35.69 8.47
N ALA A 593 -29.96 -34.93 9.17
CA ALA A 593 -28.54 -35.14 9.28
C ALA A 593 -28.08 -35.19 10.75
N ILE A 594 -27.41 -36.24 11.12
CA ILE A 594 -26.73 -36.33 12.44
C ILE A 594 -25.42 -35.60 12.35
N CYS A 595 -25.20 -34.65 13.23
CA CYS A 595 -24.01 -33.80 13.25
C CYS A 595 -23.30 -33.83 14.57
N GLY A 596 -21.97 -33.86 14.57
CA GLY A 596 -21.20 -33.84 15.80
C GLY A 596 -19.69 -33.81 15.57
N THR A 597 -18.97 -33.42 16.61
CA THR A 597 -17.50 -33.50 16.62
C THR A 597 -17.11 -34.82 17.28
N VAL A 598 -16.34 -35.64 16.57
CA VAL A 598 -16.08 -37.04 16.98
C VAL A 598 -14.74 -37.18 17.69
N GLY A 599 -14.69 -38.19 18.53
CA GLY A 599 -13.49 -38.58 19.31
C GLY A 599 -13.27 -37.66 20.51
N GLU A 600 -12.05 -37.18 20.71
CA GLU A 600 -11.69 -36.30 21.82
C GLU A 600 -11.69 -34.80 21.46
N ASP A 601 -12.20 -34.45 20.31
CA ASP A 601 -12.21 -33.09 19.82
C ASP A 601 -13.40 -32.28 20.37
N GLU A 602 -13.09 -31.18 21.09
CA GLU A 602 -14.09 -30.30 21.70
C GLU A 602 -14.45 -29.08 20.83
N HIS A 603 -13.87 -28.96 19.62
CA HIS A 603 -14.05 -27.79 18.75
C HIS A 603 -15.37 -27.88 17.99
N SER A 604 -16.35 -27.07 18.37
CA SER A 604 -17.71 -27.08 17.77
C SER A 604 -17.93 -26.04 16.69
N VAL A 605 -17.04 -25.03 16.56
CA VAL A 605 -17.27 -23.86 15.70
C VAL A 605 -17.45 -24.26 14.23
N GLY A 606 -16.54 -25.04 13.67
CA GLY A 606 -16.63 -25.46 12.27
C GLY A 606 -17.89 -26.26 11.95
N MET A 607 -18.29 -27.18 12.83
CA MET A 607 -19.55 -27.92 12.64
C MET A 607 -20.77 -27.00 12.71
N ARG A 608 -20.78 -26.02 13.62
CA ARG A 608 -21.85 -25.05 13.75
C ARG A 608 -21.95 -24.11 12.57
N GLU A 609 -20.84 -23.75 11.95
CA GLU A 609 -20.83 -22.95 10.71
C GLU A 609 -21.43 -23.73 9.55
N ILE A 610 -21.11 -25.02 9.42
CA ILE A 610 -21.69 -25.87 8.38
C ILE A 610 -23.20 -26.09 8.58
N MET A 611 -23.68 -26.21 9.84
CA MET A 611 -25.08 -26.48 10.14
C MET A 611 -25.93 -25.23 10.09
N ASN A 612 -25.53 -24.18 10.83
CA ASN A 612 -26.44 -23.12 11.27
C ASN A 612 -26.79 -22.15 10.16
N ILE A 613 -28.08 -21.92 9.97
CA ILE A 613 -28.61 -20.95 9.01
C ILE A 613 -28.04 -19.54 9.14
N LYS A 614 -27.69 -19.10 10.37
CA LYS A 614 -27.09 -17.77 10.62
C LYS A 614 -25.71 -17.60 10.01
N HIS A 615 -25.03 -18.69 9.73
CA HIS A 615 -23.71 -18.71 9.10
C HIS A 615 -23.76 -19.17 7.62
N GLY A 616 -24.95 -19.28 7.04
CA GLY A 616 -25.11 -19.82 5.68
C GLY A 616 -24.96 -21.34 5.63
N GLY A 617 -25.20 -22.01 6.76
CA GLY A 617 -25.13 -23.45 6.87
C GLY A 617 -26.31 -24.18 6.26
N ILE A 618 -26.24 -25.51 6.23
CA ILE A 618 -27.15 -26.39 5.48
C ILE A 618 -28.63 -26.31 5.93
N GLU A 619 -28.87 -25.91 7.19
CA GLU A 619 -30.25 -25.64 7.67
C GLU A 619 -30.97 -24.55 6.84
N LYS A 620 -30.20 -23.68 6.15
CA LYS A 620 -30.76 -22.66 5.26
C LYS A 620 -31.66 -23.26 4.18
N TRP A 621 -31.38 -24.45 3.72
CA TRP A 621 -32.13 -25.12 2.63
C TRP A 621 -33.07 -26.22 3.12
N GLY A 622 -33.38 -26.28 4.44
CA GLY A 622 -34.38 -27.20 4.99
C GLY A 622 -33.80 -28.53 5.48
N ILE A 623 -32.49 -28.68 5.61
CA ILE A 623 -31.93 -29.90 6.22
C ILE A 623 -32.06 -29.78 7.74
N GLU A 624 -32.75 -30.77 8.36
CA GLU A 624 -32.88 -30.87 9.81
C GLU A 624 -31.59 -31.43 10.42
N CYS A 625 -30.80 -30.56 11.11
CA CYS A 625 -29.57 -30.95 11.75
C CYS A 625 -29.77 -31.36 13.20
N ILE A 626 -29.48 -32.62 13.53
CA ILE A 626 -29.50 -33.13 14.89
C ILE A 626 -28.07 -33.12 15.45
N TYR A 627 -27.77 -32.10 16.25
CA TYR A 627 -26.44 -31.89 16.79
C TYR A 627 -26.22 -32.62 18.09
N LEU A 628 -25.32 -33.60 18.13
CA LEU A 628 -25.02 -34.42 19.29
C LEU A 628 -23.98 -33.80 20.24
N GLY A 629 -23.36 -32.70 19.84
CA GLY A 629 -22.34 -32.03 20.65
C GLY A 629 -20.90 -32.32 20.22
N THR A 630 -19.97 -32.14 21.13
CA THR A 630 -18.53 -32.39 20.96
C THR A 630 -18.11 -33.66 21.64
N SER A 631 -16.94 -34.21 21.30
CA SER A 631 -16.37 -35.42 21.83
C SER A 631 -17.34 -36.63 21.76
N VAL A 632 -18.08 -36.72 20.66
CA VAL A 632 -19.09 -37.75 20.46
C VAL A 632 -18.43 -39.10 20.06
N PRO A 633 -18.70 -40.22 20.74
CA PRO A 633 -18.29 -41.51 20.26
C PRO A 633 -18.89 -41.84 18.88
N VAL A 634 -18.08 -42.44 18.02
CA VAL A 634 -18.53 -42.78 16.65
C VAL A 634 -19.76 -43.70 16.67
N GLU A 635 -19.81 -44.62 17.62
CA GLU A 635 -20.95 -45.52 17.86
C GLU A 635 -22.27 -44.74 18.08
N LYS A 636 -22.22 -43.67 18.87
CA LYS A 636 -23.37 -42.80 19.17
C LYS A 636 -23.87 -42.07 17.95
N MET A 637 -22.99 -41.67 17.04
CA MET A 637 -23.37 -41.05 15.79
C MET A 637 -24.21 -42.00 14.92
N VAL A 638 -23.79 -43.26 14.86
CA VAL A 638 -24.48 -44.31 14.07
C VAL A 638 -25.78 -44.70 14.73
N ASP A 639 -25.84 -44.88 16.04
CA ASP A 639 -27.06 -45.23 16.77
C ASP A 639 -28.10 -44.11 16.65
N ALA A 640 -27.70 -42.85 16.77
CA ALA A 640 -28.57 -41.69 16.55
C ALA A 640 -29.12 -41.63 15.10
N ALA A 641 -28.31 -41.98 14.10
CA ALA A 641 -28.77 -42.05 12.73
C ALA A 641 -29.84 -43.11 12.51
N ILE A 642 -29.74 -44.22 13.21
CA ILE A 642 -30.77 -45.29 13.19
C ILE A 642 -32.04 -44.81 13.90
N GLU A 643 -31.93 -44.29 15.12
CA GLU A 643 -33.05 -43.82 15.93
C GLU A 643 -33.86 -42.72 15.24
N GLU A 644 -33.17 -41.75 14.62
CA GLU A 644 -33.79 -40.60 13.94
C GLU A 644 -34.18 -40.89 12.46
N ASN A 645 -33.78 -42.08 11.97
CA ASN A 645 -33.90 -42.40 10.54
C ASN A 645 -33.25 -41.33 9.65
N ALA A 646 -32.05 -40.88 10.02
CA ALA A 646 -31.33 -39.85 9.32
C ALA A 646 -30.71 -40.37 8.02
N GLU A 647 -30.62 -39.48 7.02
CA GLU A 647 -30.07 -39.76 5.69
C GLU A 647 -28.59 -39.35 5.54
N ALA A 648 -28.08 -38.58 6.50
CA ALA A 648 -26.68 -38.16 6.49
C ALA A 648 -26.07 -38.20 7.90
N ILE A 649 -24.78 -38.47 7.96
CA ILE A 649 -23.94 -38.25 9.15
C ILE A 649 -22.77 -37.33 8.79
N LEU A 650 -22.69 -36.20 9.50
CA LEU A 650 -21.66 -35.20 9.36
C LEU A 650 -20.75 -35.25 10.59
N ALA A 651 -19.56 -35.81 10.44
CA ALA A 651 -18.57 -35.95 11.51
C ALA A 651 -17.46 -34.89 11.33
N SER A 652 -17.20 -34.11 12.38
CA SER A 652 -16.12 -33.09 12.34
C SER A 652 -14.94 -33.49 13.26
N THR A 653 -13.74 -33.16 12.81
CA THR A 653 -12.51 -33.23 13.64
C THR A 653 -11.58 -32.09 13.25
N ILE A 654 -11.35 -31.12 14.15
CA ILE A 654 -10.50 -29.96 13.92
C ILE A 654 -9.06 -30.21 14.33
N ILE A 655 -8.85 -30.81 15.50
CA ILE A 655 -7.52 -31.20 16.02
C ILE A 655 -7.37 -32.70 15.97
N SER A 656 -6.31 -33.16 15.35
CA SER A 656 -5.98 -34.56 15.21
C SER A 656 -4.51 -34.81 15.46
N HIS A 657 -4.22 -35.93 16.17
CA HIS A 657 -2.88 -36.48 16.36
C HIS A 657 -2.87 -37.92 15.83
N ASP A 658 -1.75 -38.37 15.31
CA ASP A 658 -1.55 -39.74 14.82
C ASP A 658 -2.64 -40.23 13.84
N ASN A 659 -3.19 -39.33 13.02
CA ASN A 659 -4.25 -39.64 12.05
C ASN A 659 -5.50 -40.27 12.69
N ILE A 660 -5.83 -39.91 13.95
CA ILE A 660 -7.00 -40.45 14.64
C ILE A 660 -8.30 -40.10 13.89
N HIS A 661 -8.36 -38.99 13.23
CA HIS A 661 -9.51 -38.59 12.40
C HIS A 661 -9.81 -39.61 11.30
N TYR A 662 -8.81 -40.11 10.57
CA TYR A 662 -9.02 -41.17 9.55
C TYR A 662 -9.39 -42.50 10.19
N LYS A 663 -8.87 -42.83 11.37
CA LYS A 663 -9.29 -44.03 12.13
C LYS A 663 -10.77 -43.91 12.51
N ASN A 664 -11.22 -42.75 12.98
CA ASN A 664 -12.62 -42.52 13.32
C ASN A 664 -13.53 -42.58 12.08
N MET A 665 -13.11 -42.00 10.95
CA MET A 665 -13.83 -42.09 9.67
C MET A 665 -14.00 -43.55 9.21
N LYS A 666 -12.93 -44.33 9.26
CA LYS A 666 -12.95 -45.76 8.92
C LYS A 666 -13.87 -46.50 9.85
N ARG A 667 -13.80 -46.26 11.17
CA ARG A 667 -14.68 -46.87 12.16
C ARG A 667 -16.15 -46.50 11.93
N LEU A 668 -16.42 -45.24 11.58
CA LEU A 668 -17.77 -44.80 11.24
C LEU A 668 -18.35 -45.58 10.04
N HIS A 669 -17.55 -45.75 8.98
CA HIS A 669 -17.93 -46.57 7.83
C HIS A 669 -18.20 -48.02 8.22
N GLU A 670 -17.27 -48.65 8.94
CA GLU A 670 -17.38 -50.06 9.39
C GLU A 670 -18.63 -50.29 10.25
N LEU A 671 -18.94 -49.37 11.15
CA LEU A 671 -20.16 -49.47 11.98
C LEU A 671 -21.45 -49.34 11.14
N CYS A 672 -21.46 -48.45 10.18
CA CYS A 672 -22.61 -48.34 9.27
C CYS A 672 -22.83 -49.61 8.44
N VAL A 673 -21.75 -50.29 8.03
CA VAL A 673 -21.81 -51.61 7.38
C VAL A 673 -22.31 -52.70 8.37
N GLU A 674 -21.74 -52.78 9.56
CA GLU A 674 -22.12 -53.72 10.61
C GLU A 674 -23.62 -53.62 10.97
N LYS A 675 -24.09 -52.38 11.07
CA LYS A 675 -25.51 -52.09 11.39
C LYS A 675 -26.46 -52.17 10.19
N GLY A 676 -25.98 -52.39 8.96
CA GLY A 676 -26.77 -52.53 7.74
C GLY A 676 -27.44 -51.23 7.27
N ILE A 677 -26.87 -50.08 7.58
CA ILE A 677 -27.37 -48.75 7.17
C ILE A 677 -26.51 -48.04 6.15
N ARG A 678 -25.32 -48.61 5.78
CA ARG A 678 -24.34 -47.92 4.91
C ARG A 678 -24.94 -47.42 3.60
N ASP A 679 -25.80 -48.19 2.97
CA ASP A 679 -26.44 -47.83 1.71
C ASP A 679 -27.57 -46.79 1.87
N LYS A 680 -28.00 -46.52 3.09
CA LYS A 680 -29.09 -45.55 3.40
C LYS A 680 -28.60 -44.22 3.88
N VAL A 681 -27.31 -44.15 4.35
CA VAL A 681 -26.78 -42.96 4.98
C VAL A 681 -25.59 -42.42 4.19
N ILE A 682 -25.61 -41.13 3.92
CA ILE A 682 -24.48 -40.39 3.32
C ILE A 682 -23.50 -40.04 4.45
N LEU A 683 -22.25 -40.43 4.31
CA LEU A 683 -21.22 -40.18 5.30
C LEU A 683 -20.31 -39.05 4.85
N CYS A 684 -20.29 -37.96 5.59
CA CYS A 684 -19.41 -36.84 5.37
C CYS A 684 -18.49 -36.62 6.60
N ALA A 685 -17.26 -36.26 6.34
CA ALA A 685 -16.34 -35.84 7.40
C ALA A 685 -15.68 -34.51 7.06
N GLY A 686 -15.53 -33.65 8.07
CA GLY A 686 -14.94 -32.32 7.89
C GLY A 686 -13.90 -31.97 8.94
N GLY A 687 -13.02 -31.02 8.60
CA GLY A 687 -12.03 -30.50 9.53
C GLY A 687 -10.81 -29.91 8.84
N THR A 688 -10.06 -29.09 9.57
CA THR A 688 -8.90 -28.35 9.02
C THR A 688 -7.74 -29.24 8.57
N GLN A 689 -7.73 -30.51 9.01
CA GLN A 689 -6.69 -31.50 8.67
C GLN A 689 -7.23 -32.60 7.73
N VAL A 690 -8.47 -32.50 7.31
CA VAL A 690 -9.08 -33.49 6.41
C VAL A 690 -8.63 -33.20 4.97
N ILE A 691 -8.05 -34.20 4.34
CA ILE A 691 -7.76 -34.23 2.92
C ILE A 691 -8.89 -35.05 2.27
N PRO A 692 -9.69 -34.46 1.34
CA PRO A 692 -10.87 -35.12 0.77
C PRO A 692 -10.59 -36.50 0.18
N GLU A 693 -9.52 -36.64 -0.60
CA GLU A 693 -9.14 -37.91 -1.26
C GLU A 693 -8.77 -39.01 -0.24
N ASP A 694 -8.13 -38.65 0.86
CA ASP A 694 -7.74 -39.60 1.90
C ASP A 694 -8.94 -39.96 2.78
N ALA A 695 -9.86 -39.04 3.00
CA ALA A 695 -11.10 -39.30 3.69
C ALA A 695 -11.96 -40.36 2.95
N VAL A 696 -12.14 -40.18 1.63
CA VAL A 696 -12.88 -41.16 0.78
C VAL A 696 -12.25 -42.57 0.85
N LYS A 697 -10.93 -42.68 0.90
CA LYS A 697 -10.25 -43.99 1.08
C LYS A 697 -10.61 -44.73 2.35
N THR A 698 -11.16 -44.06 3.35
CA THR A 698 -11.64 -44.66 4.58
C THR A 698 -13.05 -45.28 4.46
N GLY A 699 -13.74 -45.05 3.34
CA GLY A 699 -15.08 -45.58 3.07
C GLY A 699 -16.21 -44.58 3.31
N ILE A 700 -15.92 -43.34 3.65
CA ILE A 700 -16.92 -42.26 3.67
C ILE A 700 -17.17 -41.70 2.25
N ASP A 701 -18.28 -41.00 2.05
CA ASP A 701 -18.68 -40.55 0.74
C ASP A 701 -17.93 -39.25 0.33
N MET A 702 -17.71 -38.34 1.28
CA MET A 702 -16.99 -37.09 1.02
C MET A 702 -16.24 -36.56 2.24
N GLY A 703 -15.03 -36.04 2.00
CA GLY A 703 -14.24 -35.26 2.95
C GLY A 703 -14.30 -33.76 2.64
N PHE A 704 -14.44 -32.95 3.68
CA PHE A 704 -14.44 -31.49 3.58
C PHE A 704 -13.25 -30.91 4.34
N GLY A 705 -12.32 -30.31 3.62
CA GLY A 705 -11.10 -29.73 4.17
C GLY A 705 -11.26 -28.27 4.63
N ARG A 706 -10.14 -27.58 4.72
CA ARG A 706 -10.08 -26.16 5.07
C ARG A 706 -10.83 -25.32 3.99
N ASN A 707 -11.55 -24.30 4.43
CA ASN A 707 -12.35 -23.37 3.58
C ASN A 707 -13.61 -24.01 2.95
N SER A 708 -14.09 -25.13 3.44
CA SER A 708 -15.42 -25.63 3.04
C SER A 708 -16.52 -24.91 3.80
N HIS A 709 -17.61 -24.60 3.11
CA HIS A 709 -18.77 -23.88 3.62
C HIS A 709 -20.06 -24.73 3.55
N GLY A 710 -21.15 -24.24 4.11
CA GLY A 710 -22.44 -24.93 4.06
C GLY A 710 -22.92 -25.26 2.65
N ILE A 711 -22.64 -24.40 1.66
CA ILE A 711 -23.01 -24.61 0.26
C ILE A 711 -22.30 -25.82 -0.37
N ASP A 712 -21.03 -26.06 -0.03
CA ASP A 712 -20.26 -27.24 -0.50
C ASP A 712 -20.94 -28.54 -0.01
N VAL A 713 -21.29 -28.55 1.29
CA VAL A 713 -21.91 -29.71 1.92
C VAL A 713 -23.30 -29.92 1.39
N ALA A 714 -24.12 -28.86 1.28
CA ALA A 714 -25.49 -28.97 0.77
C ALA A 714 -25.52 -29.46 -0.68
N THR A 715 -24.67 -28.89 -1.56
CA THR A 715 -24.55 -29.30 -2.96
C THR A 715 -24.20 -30.79 -3.05
N PHE A 716 -23.19 -31.24 -2.30
CA PHE A 716 -22.79 -32.63 -2.29
C PHE A 716 -23.91 -33.56 -1.77
N LEU A 717 -24.58 -33.19 -0.70
CA LEU A 717 -25.68 -33.99 -0.15
C LEU A 717 -26.83 -34.13 -1.15
N ALA A 718 -27.17 -33.07 -1.86
CA ALA A 718 -28.19 -33.07 -2.89
C ALA A 718 -27.82 -33.96 -4.08
N GLU A 719 -26.60 -33.78 -4.62
CA GLU A 719 -26.10 -34.56 -5.76
C GLU A 719 -25.97 -36.04 -5.43
N GLU A 720 -25.42 -36.39 -4.27
CA GLU A 720 -25.27 -37.79 -3.84
C GLU A 720 -26.63 -38.45 -3.59
N ARG A 721 -27.58 -37.71 -3.05
CA ARG A 721 -28.96 -38.17 -2.89
C ARG A 721 -29.64 -38.42 -4.23
N GLN A 722 -29.49 -37.51 -5.20
CA GLN A 722 -30.02 -37.67 -6.57
C GLN A 722 -29.36 -38.87 -7.27
N ARG A 723 -28.05 -39.04 -7.09
CA ARG A 723 -27.30 -40.19 -7.61
C ARG A 723 -27.82 -41.51 -7.07
N ARG A 724 -28.09 -41.60 -5.75
CA ARG A 724 -28.62 -42.80 -5.10
C ARG A 724 -30.05 -43.09 -5.55
N ARG A 725 -30.84 -42.11 -5.95
CA ARG A 725 -32.15 -42.27 -6.56
C ARG A 725 -32.11 -42.65 -8.05
N GLY A 726 -30.91 -42.58 -8.68
CA GLY A 726 -30.74 -42.86 -10.11
C GLY A 726 -31.17 -41.71 -11.03
N GLU A 727 -31.37 -40.54 -10.49
CA GLU A 727 -31.75 -39.31 -11.20
C GLU A 727 -30.53 -38.57 -11.82
N ARG A 728 -29.34 -38.83 -11.29
CA ARG A 728 -28.08 -38.28 -11.76
C ARG A 728 -27.03 -39.42 -11.90
N LYS A 729 -26.20 -39.35 -12.97
CA LYS A 729 -25.14 -40.33 -13.23
C LYS A 729 -23.87 -39.99 -12.49
#